data_b0fd968d2c7371a04515c84ce5ef2a56
#
_entry.id   b0fd968d2c7371a04515c84ce5ef2a56
#
_cell.length_a   1.000
_cell.length_b   1.000
_cell.length_c   1.000
_cell.angle_alpha   90.00
_cell.angle_beta   90.00
_cell.angle_gamma   90.00
#
_symmetry.space_group_name_H-M   'P 1'
#
loop_
_entity.id
_entity.type
_entity.pdbx_description
1 polymer ?
#
loop_
_entity_poly.entity_id
_entity_poly.type
_entity_poly.pdbx_seq_one_letter_code
_entity_poly.pdbx_strand_id
1 'polypeptide(L)'
;MKIYKLSIAVLFLSGSVFYAQDTKQDTVKNEKKIEGVVIQGSTSKKTETAILLDQKKAVIQKQAIGAEEISRKGISNVEQGLTKITGITTVEGRGLFVRGLEERYNYLLINGLGSPSNNPFQKIIALKQFPTDVVGKLNIYKTFNSNLYGDFAGATFDIETLTMDRSFSKVEFSVGVNTISNFRDNFFVSENADGMKGYLGLNSRDRSLPENIDGVRPTNYRFTTEESQRYFKDNWNVDGIKSMPNTSIGFTTAQKIKAGESGNIGILFSLNQSSEYSFREGAKNQFLDNGGQTIVLNNKLQRKSYNFELESSALLGLGYKNRKTQVNLNAIYLQNANNIIEDFFGYKNQQTQNENIGFFRVNQLDISKFLDLQLTASHKINDRHNVKAGASYVLNNYQQPDRKIMEGSRQDSQGNMLNDDQLLITYGGNNIIRQYLDVNSRFYGSAFGEYTVSLGEKGDRKDYPIQISVGYNGFADLRKTSYRFIFGNPVGSATNFLIDRNKPQARFDQDMNNNRFFFQEGSDSYSSFTSIYQFVNAGYLNFNYKPNDTWDILIGARYENDLSLIRYSRQGGEERETIDKKRDLFLPSLAIKKALNDRSNLRFAISKTVTRPVLIETMPIEYVNPDNENIVGNANILNSENYNIDLKWEYFPTNKELIAVNLFAKRIDNPIERAFRTSGNSNSVSITYFNAIKADLLGLELEGIINLSRISESLSNFSLGANATFMYTDVERGPEQLELEKPIGFTDDQLHRRGLQGAAPYTINADLKYDFKKKNSLSRTLSLVYNVSGSKIFAVGSSGTDNFYEKPFNQVDFVYQEQLTKNWNIKFGVQNILNNQYRIELGDDSYYNVNTNDNLQYTNYYRGTTFNFTVGYTF
;
A
#
# COMPACT_ATOMS: atom_id res chain seq x y z
N MET A 1 -4.43 43.72 0.72
CA MET A 1 -3.83 43.57 2.06
C MET A 1 -4.92 43.68 3.12
N LYS A 2 -5.69 42.64 3.43
CA LYS A 2 -6.66 42.51 4.57
C LYS A 2 -7.48 41.22 4.37
N ILE A 3 -6.93 40.05 4.64
CA ILE A 3 -7.69 38.77 4.87
C ILE A 3 -6.83 37.74 5.67
N TYR A 4 -5.66 38.08 6.14
CA TYR A 4 -4.75 37.14 6.82
C TYR A 4 -4.90 37.04 8.36
N LYS A 5 -6.04 37.50 8.93
CA LYS A 5 -6.25 37.47 10.40
C LYS A 5 -7.36 36.54 10.88
N LEU A 6 -7.97 35.72 10.01
CA LEU A 6 -9.10 34.90 10.45
C LEU A 6 -8.75 33.41 10.70
N SER A 7 -7.61 32.91 10.24
CA SER A 7 -7.27 31.46 10.35
C SER A 7 -6.52 31.09 11.63
N ILE A 8 -5.98 32.04 12.38
CA ILE A 8 -5.28 31.79 13.65
C ILE A 8 -6.21 31.95 14.86
N ALA A 9 -7.35 32.59 14.73
CA ALA A 9 -8.30 32.82 15.83
C ALA A 9 -9.15 31.59 16.19
N VAL A 10 -9.26 30.56 15.33
CA VAL A 10 -10.03 29.34 15.61
C VAL A 10 -9.24 28.35 16.49
N LEU A 11 -7.93 28.48 16.57
CA LEU A 11 -7.06 27.62 17.39
C LEU A 11 -6.95 28.05 18.86
N PHE A 12 -7.48 29.23 19.23
CA PHE A 12 -7.36 29.75 20.60
C PHE A 12 -8.69 29.86 21.37
N LEU A 13 -9.81 29.42 20.82
CA LEU A 13 -11.14 29.58 21.46
C LEU A 13 -11.70 28.31 22.11
N SER A 14 -10.89 27.27 22.37
CA SER A 14 -11.32 26.08 23.15
C SER A 14 -10.62 25.95 24.51
N GLY A 15 -10.08 27.04 25.02
CA GLY A 15 -9.54 27.09 26.39
C GLY A 15 -10.64 27.30 27.46
N SER A 16 -11.70 26.53 27.48
CA SER A 16 -12.58 26.45 28.66
C SER A 16 -11.97 25.47 29.65
N VAL A 17 -11.37 26.03 30.66
CA VAL A 17 -10.86 25.35 31.86
C VAL A 17 -12.04 24.68 32.56
N PHE A 18 -12.14 23.35 32.45
CA PHE A 18 -12.99 22.58 33.36
C PHE A 18 -12.19 22.27 34.63
N TYR A 19 -12.54 22.92 35.69
CA TYR A 19 -12.09 22.53 37.01
C TYR A 19 -12.60 21.11 37.34
N ALA A 20 -11.69 20.16 37.52
CA ALA A 20 -12.00 18.87 38.10
C ALA A 20 -12.16 19.05 39.61
N GLN A 21 -13.36 18.74 40.13
CA GLN A 21 -13.60 18.64 41.55
C GLN A 21 -12.86 17.42 42.08
N ASP A 22 -11.94 17.67 43.02
CA ASP A 22 -11.34 16.66 43.89
C ASP A 22 -12.40 16.02 44.77
N THR A 23 -12.74 14.77 44.55
CA THR A 23 -13.45 13.94 45.50
C THR A 23 -12.46 13.22 46.41
N LYS A 24 -12.45 13.59 47.67
CA LYS A 24 -11.73 12.93 48.74
C LYS A 24 -11.99 11.42 48.77
N GLN A 25 -10.93 10.66 48.71
CA GLN A 25 -10.95 9.23 49.04
C GLN A 25 -11.06 9.03 50.55
N ASP A 26 -12.14 8.43 51.00
CA ASP A 26 -12.22 7.83 52.31
C ASP A 26 -11.54 6.47 52.33
N THR A 27 -10.51 6.38 53.12
CA THR A 27 -9.79 5.14 53.45
C THR A 27 -10.59 4.33 54.49
N VAL A 28 -11.11 3.19 54.06
CA VAL A 28 -11.50 2.14 54.99
C VAL A 28 -10.66 0.89 54.76
N LYS A 29 -9.78 0.61 55.73
CA LYS A 29 -9.09 -0.67 55.83
C LYS A 29 -10.10 -1.72 56.31
N ASN A 30 -10.26 -2.80 55.56
CA ASN A 30 -10.63 -4.12 56.10
C ASN A 30 -10.09 -5.21 55.16
N GLU A 31 -9.07 -5.91 55.65
CA GLU A 31 -8.60 -7.16 55.08
C GLU A 31 -9.59 -8.28 55.39
N LYS A 32 -10.17 -8.86 54.35
CA LYS A 32 -10.71 -10.23 54.39
C LYS A 32 -10.13 -10.98 53.20
N LYS A 33 -9.25 -11.96 53.50
CA LYS A 33 -8.88 -13.00 52.53
C LYS A 33 -10.17 -13.76 52.13
N ILE A 34 -10.47 -13.68 50.84
CA ILE A 34 -11.42 -14.57 50.17
C ILE A 34 -10.64 -15.22 49.02
N GLU A 35 -10.57 -16.54 49.06
CA GLU A 35 -9.97 -17.37 48.04
C GLU A 35 -10.72 -17.19 46.68
N GLY A 36 -9.98 -17.00 45.65
CA GLY A 36 -10.40 -17.41 44.32
C GLY A 36 -11.46 -16.59 43.56
N VAL A 37 -11.48 -15.28 43.66
CA VAL A 37 -12.13 -14.48 42.62
C VAL A 37 -11.03 -13.85 41.73
N VAL A 38 -10.77 -14.46 40.60
CA VAL A 38 -10.03 -13.81 39.52
C VAL A 38 -10.93 -12.69 38.98
N ILE A 39 -10.79 -11.51 39.57
CA ILE A 39 -11.31 -10.29 38.93
C ILE A 39 -10.52 -10.14 37.62
N GLN A 40 -11.13 -10.56 36.50
CA GLN A 40 -10.70 -10.12 35.20
C GLN A 40 -10.93 -8.59 35.13
N GLY A 41 -9.98 -7.85 35.68
CA GLY A 41 -9.84 -6.45 35.32
C GLY A 41 -9.80 -6.40 33.79
N SER A 42 -10.55 -5.49 33.18
CA SER A 42 -10.52 -5.26 31.72
C SER A 42 -9.09 -4.88 31.32
N THR A 43 -8.25 -5.88 31.08
CA THR A 43 -6.98 -5.70 30.41
C THR A 43 -7.30 -5.03 29.09
N SER A 44 -6.75 -3.84 28.87
CA SER A 44 -6.92 -3.12 27.61
C SER A 44 -6.64 -4.09 26.48
N LYS A 45 -7.58 -4.28 25.55
CA LYS A 45 -7.42 -5.17 24.37
C LYS A 45 -6.22 -4.82 23.49
N LYS A 46 -5.47 -3.80 23.86
CA LYS A 46 -4.35 -3.17 23.15
C LYS A 46 -2.97 -3.62 23.62
N THR A 47 -2.89 -4.35 24.77
CA THR A 47 -1.61 -4.85 25.29
C THR A 47 -1.13 -6.06 24.52
N GLU A 48 0.18 -6.23 24.38
CA GLU A 48 0.80 -7.40 23.73
C GLU A 48 0.28 -8.72 24.34
N THR A 49 0.15 -8.77 25.64
CA THR A 49 -0.38 -9.95 26.35
C THR A 49 -1.84 -10.25 25.97
N ALA A 50 -2.68 -9.23 25.85
CA ALA A 50 -4.08 -9.42 25.45
C ALA A 50 -4.21 -9.91 24.02
N ILE A 51 -3.33 -9.46 23.14
CA ILE A 51 -3.28 -9.85 21.72
C ILE A 51 -2.83 -11.30 21.57
N LEU A 52 -1.75 -11.71 22.27
CA LEU A 52 -1.30 -13.12 22.26
C LEU A 52 -2.37 -14.06 22.84
N LEU A 53 -3.11 -13.63 23.87
CA LEU A 53 -4.22 -14.40 24.40
C LEU A 53 -5.39 -14.50 23.41
N ASP A 54 -5.68 -13.44 22.65
CA ASP A 54 -6.68 -13.45 21.57
C ASP A 54 -6.26 -14.40 20.45
N GLN A 55 -4.99 -14.34 20.01
CA GLN A 55 -4.40 -15.28 19.05
C GLN A 55 -4.49 -16.73 19.55
N LYS A 56 -4.11 -16.99 20.80
CA LYS A 56 -4.18 -18.33 21.44
C LYS A 56 -5.60 -18.90 21.44
N LYS A 57 -6.62 -18.06 21.67
CA LYS A 57 -8.03 -18.47 21.73
C LYS A 57 -8.68 -18.66 20.37
N ALA A 58 -8.26 -17.92 19.34
CA ALA A 58 -8.88 -17.98 18.00
C ALA A 58 -8.82 -19.39 17.44
N VAL A 59 -9.84 -19.81 16.68
CA VAL A 59 -9.82 -21.08 15.89
C VAL A 59 -9.04 -20.89 14.60
N ILE A 60 -9.26 -19.75 13.91
CA ILE A 60 -8.54 -19.41 12.68
C ILE A 60 -7.14 -18.89 12.99
N GLN A 61 -6.23 -19.04 12.02
CA GLN A 61 -4.89 -18.47 12.13
C GLN A 61 -4.95 -16.97 11.88
N LYS A 62 -4.87 -16.21 12.96
CA LYS A 62 -4.73 -14.76 12.88
C LYS A 62 -3.52 -14.31 13.69
N GLN A 63 -2.90 -13.27 13.21
CA GLN A 63 -1.93 -12.48 13.95
C GLN A 63 -2.52 -11.09 14.20
N ALA A 64 -2.06 -10.40 15.20
CA ALA A 64 -2.48 -9.03 15.41
C ALA A 64 -1.37 -8.22 16.04
N ILE A 65 -1.33 -6.93 15.71
CA ILE A 65 -0.47 -5.94 16.37
C ILE A 65 -1.37 -4.93 17.06
N GLY A 66 -1.11 -4.64 18.30
CA GLY A 66 -1.81 -3.59 19.06
C GLY A 66 -1.03 -2.29 19.13
N ALA A 67 -1.73 -1.24 19.53
CA ALA A 67 -1.16 0.10 19.66
C ALA A 67 0.10 0.14 20.56
N GLU A 68 0.18 -0.70 21.60
CA GLU A 68 1.35 -0.77 22.49
C GLU A 68 2.59 -1.31 21.78
N GLU A 69 2.44 -2.39 21.01
CA GLU A 69 3.54 -2.99 20.23
C GLU A 69 3.98 -2.08 19.09
N ILE A 70 3.02 -1.48 18.39
CA ILE A 70 3.24 -0.49 17.33
C ILE A 70 4.12 0.65 17.86
N SER A 71 3.72 1.23 18.98
CA SER A 71 4.48 2.32 19.62
C SER A 71 5.88 1.87 20.03
N ARG A 72 6.00 0.71 20.67
CA ARG A 72 7.27 0.17 21.19
C ARG A 72 8.29 -0.14 20.08
N LYS A 73 7.84 -0.67 18.93
CA LYS A 73 8.73 -0.97 17.80
C LYS A 73 9.12 0.27 17.00
N GLY A 74 8.76 1.45 17.47
CA GLY A 74 9.12 2.70 16.81
C GLY A 74 8.32 3.00 15.56
N ILE A 75 7.22 2.32 15.37
CA ILE A 75 6.36 2.35 14.20
C ILE A 75 5.55 3.64 14.21
N SER A 76 5.63 4.42 13.15
CA SER A 76 4.88 5.67 12.98
C SER A 76 3.59 5.50 12.20
N ASN A 77 3.51 4.46 11.37
CA ASN A 77 2.33 4.15 10.56
C ASN A 77 2.10 2.63 10.47
N VAL A 78 0.94 2.26 9.95
CA VAL A 78 0.50 0.84 9.87
C VAL A 78 1.40 0.01 8.96
N GLU A 79 1.89 0.55 7.86
CA GLU A 79 2.74 -0.19 6.91
C GLU A 79 4.04 -0.66 7.56
N GLN A 80 4.73 0.23 8.27
CA GLN A 80 5.93 -0.13 9.03
C GLN A 80 5.64 -1.20 10.09
N GLY A 81 4.44 -1.19 10.69
CA GLY A 81 4.00 -2.20 11.64
C GLY A 81 3.91 -3.58 11.02
N LEU A 82 3.35 -3.65 9.83
CA LEU A 82 3.13 -4.92 9.12
C LEU A 82 4.44 -5.60 8.71
N THR A 83 5.47 -4.85 8.34
CA THR A 83 6.77 -5.44 7.96
C THR A 83 7.47 -6.15 9.11
N LYS A 84 7.00 -5.97 10.35
CA LYS A 84 7.52 -6.67 11.54
C LYS A 84 6.78 -7.99 11.82
N ILE A 85 5.83 -8.37 10.98
CA ILE A 85 5.05 -9.61 11.08
C ILE A 85 5.64 -10.67 10.16
N THR A 86 5.58 -11.92 10.62
CA THR A 86 6.06 -13.11 9.89
C THR A 86 5.49 -13.16 8.48
N GLY A 87 6.37 -13.30 7.48
CA GLY A 87 6.00 -13.48 6.09
C GLY A 87 5.44 -12.23 5.42
N ILE A 88 5.61 -11.03 5.99
CA ILE A 88 5.21 -9.75 5.38
C ILE A 88 6.43 -8.92 5.04
N THR A 89 6.48 -8.41 3.81
CA THR A 89 7.53 -7.49 3.32
C THR A 89 6.88 -6.37 2.51
N THR A 90 7.58 -5.26 2.35
CA THR A 90 7.17 -4.17 1.45
C THR A 90 8.08 -4.10 0.23
N VAL A 91 7.51 -3.74 -0.90
CA VAL A 91 8.25 -3.45 -2.13
C VAL A 91 7.88 -2.03 -2.55
N GLU A 92 8.90 -1.20 -2.73
CA GLU A 92 8.69 0.21 -3.11
C GLU A 92 7.90 0.31 -4.41
N GLY A 93 6.82 1.09 -4.41
CA GLY A 93 5.90 1.23 -5.55
C GLY A 93 4.95 0.04 -5.81
N ARG A 94 5.07 -1.06 -5.05
CA ARG A 94 4.26 -2.28 -5.24
C ARG A 94 3.52 -2.76 -3.98
N GLY A 95 3.66 -2.05 -2.87
CA GLY A 95 2.93 -2.30 -1.62
C GLY A 95 3.40 -3.51 -0.81
N LEU A 96 2.46 -4.16 -0.12
CA LEU A 96 2.70 -5.24 0.83
C LEU A 96 2.67 -6.62 0.17
N PHE A 97 3.72 -7.40 0.41
CA PHE A 97 3.82 -8.81 0.01
C PHE A 97 3.63 -9.70 1.23
N VAL A 98 2.75 -10.68 1.12
CA VAL A 98 2.48 -11.65 2.18
C VAL A 98 2.82 -13.04 1.69
N ARG A 99 3.69 -13.75 2.42
CA ARG A 99 4.17 -15.07 1.98
C ARG A 99 4.67 -15.02 0.53
N GLY A 100 5.44 -13.96 0.20
CA GLY A 100 5.94 -13.73 -1.16
C GLY A 100 4.89 -13.40 -2.22
N LEU A 101 3.60 -13.42 -1.91
CA LEU A 101 2.55 -13.03 -2.83
C LEU A 101 2.40 -11.52 -2.86
N GLU A 102 2.28 -10.96 -4.06
CA GLU A 102 2.14 -9.52 -4.30
C GLU A 102 0.89 -8.93 -3.63
N GLU A 103 0.84 -7.60 -3.55
CA GLU A 103 -0.26 -6.86 -2.94
C GLU A 103 -1.63 -7.24 -3.51
N ARG A 104 -1.72 -7.60 -4.80
CA ARG A 104 -2.99 -8.05 -5.43
C ARG A 104 -3.67 -9.21 -4.74
N TYR A 105 -2.89 -10.04 -4.03
CA TYR A 105 -3.37 -11.20 -3.27
C TYR A 105 -3.82 -10.85 -1.85
N ASN A 106 -3.81 -9.57 -1.48
CA ASN A 106 -4.23 -9.09 -0.17
C ASN A 106 -5.55 -8.33 -0.25
N TYR A 107 -6.26 -8.24 0.89
CA TYR A 107 -7.49 -7.47 1.02
C TYR A 107 -7.48 -6.61 2.29
N LEU A 108 -8.06 -5.41 2.20
CA LEU A 108 -8.12 -4.48 3.33
C LEU A 108 -9.56 -4.32 3.83
N LEU A 109 -9.71 -4.45 5.12
CA LEU A 109 -10.89 -4.06 5.88
C LEU A 109 -10.55 -2.89 6.80
N ILE A 110 -11.50 -2.03 7.03
CA ILE A 110 -11.47 -1.01 8.07
C ILE A 110 -12.72 -1.22 8.93
N ASN A 111 -12.53 -1.60 10.19
CA ASN A 111 -13.61 -1.97 11.13
C ASN A 111 -14.52 -3.10 10.60
N GLY A 112 -13.95 -4.08 9.89
CA GLY A 112 -14.68 -5.20 9.29
C GLY A 112 -15.40 -4.90 7.99
N LEU A 113 -15.33 -3.67 7.46
CA LEU A 113 -15.94 -3.23 6.21
C LEU A 113 -14.88 -3.19 5.09
N GLY A 114 -15.23 -3.67 3.91
CA GLY A 114 -14.34 -3.65 2.75
C GLY A 114 -13.97 -2.23 2.35
N SER A 115 -12.70 -1.99 2.01
CA SER A 115 -12.18 -0.70 1.60
C SER A 115 -11.58 -0.77 0.20
N PRO A 116 -11.96 0.13 -0.73
CA PRO A 116 -11.35 0.22 -2.04
C PRO A 116 -9.98 0.88 -1.96
N SER A 117 -9.09 0.61 -2.92
CA SER A 117 -7.86 1.40 -3.06
C SER A 117 -8.16 2.84 -3.53
N ASN A 118 -7.39 3.79 -3.02
CA ASN A 118 -7.36 5.18 -3.47
C ASN A 118 -6.25 5.44 -4.53
N ASN A 119 -5.63 4.38 -5.03
CA ASN A 119 -4.59 4.45 -6.07
C ASN A 119 -4.84 3.34 -7.11
N PRO A 120 -4.97 3.65 -8.41
CA PRO A 120 -5.24 2.64 -9.44
C PRO A 120 -4.11 1.63 -9.65
N PHE A 121 -2.89 1.94 -9.22
CA PHE A 121 -1.71 1.07 -9.33
C PHE A 121 -1.57 0.10 -8.14
N GLN A 122 -2.42 0.23 -7.10
CA GLN A 122 -2.38 -0.56 -5.88
C GLN A 122 -3.73 -1.21 -5.59
N LYS A 123 -3.72 -2.38 -4.96
CA LYS A 123 -4.94 -3.11 -4.56
C LYS A 123 -5.57 -2.54 -3.30
N ILE A 124 -4.75 -2.12 -2.36
CA ILE A 124 -5.16 -1.58 -1.07
C ILE A 124 -4.65 -0.14 -0.90
N ILE A 125 -5.29 0.60 0.00
CA ILE A 125 -4.82 1.95 0.36
C ILE A 125 -3.41 1.86 0.92
N ALA A 126 -2.54 2.81 0.56
CA ALA A 126 -1.21 2.91 1.14
C ALA A 126 -1.31 3.05 2.68
N LEU A 127 -0.92 1.99 3.39
CA LEU A 127 -1.13 1.87 4.84
C LEU A 127 -0.25 2.84 5.65
N LYS A 128 0.72 3.50 5.02
CA LYS A 128 1.47 4.61 5.61
C LYS A 128 0.58 5.83 5.94
N GLN A 129 -0.55 6.00 5.24
CA GLN A 129 -1.51 7.07 5.49
C GLN A 129 -2.30 6.90 6.81
N PHE A 130 -2.25 5.72 7.44
CA PHE A 130 -2.86 5.49 8.74
C PHE A 130 -1.84 5.73 9.86
N PRO A 131 -1.90 6.87 10.56
CA PRO A 131 -1.05 7.12 11.72
C PRO A 131 -1.42 6.14 12.85
N THR A 132 -0.42 5.73 13.59
CA THR A 132 -0.60 4.73 14.67
C THR A 132 -1.53 5.19 15.78
N ASP A 133 -1.68 6.50 15.96
CA ASP A 133 -2.52 7.07 17.00
C ASP A 133 -4.04 6.86 16.80
N VAL A 134 -4.46 6.55 15.56
CA VAL A 134 -5.88 6.24 15.27
C VAL A 134 -6.17 4.74 15.21
N VAL A 135 -5.14 3.90 15.28
CA VAL A 135 -5.26 2.45 15.18
C VAL A 135 -5.29 1.83 16.58
N GLY A 136 -6.38 1.18 16.90
CA GLY A 136 -6.53 0.40 18.13
C GLY A 136 -5.86 -0.96 18.04
N LYS A 137 -6.05 -1.63 16.91
CA LYS A 137 -5.55 -2.96 16.63
C LYS A 137 -5.53 -3.19 15.11
N LEU A 138 -4.53 -3.90 14.64
CA LEU A 138 -4.45 -4.39 13.28
C LEU A 138 -4.51 -5.92 13.32
N ASN A 139 -5.55 -6.50 12.76
CA ASN A 139 -5.67 -7.95 12.61
C ASN A 139 -5.17 -8.38 11.23
N ILE A 140 -4.50 -9.50 11.18
CA ILE A 140 -3.98 -10.11 9.96
C ILE A 140 -4.47 -11.55 9.92
N TYR A 141 -5.37 -11.83 8.98
CA TYR A 141 -5.92 -13.15 8.76
C TYR A 141 -5.15 -13.82 7.63
N LYS A 142 -4.35 -14.83 7.94
CA LYS A 142 -3.58 -15.63 6.97
C LYS A 142 -4.31 -16.89 6.51
N THR A 143 -5.43 -17.22 7.14
CA THR A 143 -6.36 -18.27 6.72
C THR A 143 -7.76 -17.71 6.57
N PHE A 144 -8.47 -18.21 5.59
CA PHE A 144 -9.81 -17.76 5.26
C PHE A 144 -10.86 -18.31 6.23
N ASN A 145 -11.85 -17.49 6.51
CA ASN A 145 -13.11 -17.86 7.14
C ASN A 145 -14.25 -17.24 6.35
N SER A 146 -15.38 -17.91 6.25
CA SER A 146 -16.48 -17.56 5.35
C SER A 146 -17.12 -16.20 5.63
N ASN A 147 -16.94 -15.58 6.81
CA ASN A 147 -17.35 -14.20 7.09
C ASN A 147 -16.41 -13.14 6.54
N LEU A 148 -15.21 -13.50 6.09
CA LEU A 148 -14.30 -12.60 5.37
C LEU A 148 -14.69 -12.52 3.90
N TYR A 149 -14.26 -11.47 3.21
CA TYR A 149 -14.39 -11.40 1.76
C TYR A 149 -13.56 -12.48 1.08
N GLY A 150 -14.08 -13.05 -0.02
CA GLY A 150 -13.41 -14.12 -0.75
C GLY A 150 -12.13 -13.72 -1.48
N ASP A 151 -11.88 -12.41 -1.67
CA ASP A 151 -10.72 -11.86 -2.36
C ASP A 151 -9.46 -11.94 -1.48
N PHE A 152 -8.81 -13.10 -1.51
CA PHE A 152 -7.76 -13.44 -0.56
C PHE A 152 -6.88 -14.58 -1.07
N ALA A 153 -5.56 -14.41 -1.02
CA ALA A 153 -4.58 -15.50 -1.12
C ALA A 153 -3.38 -15.27 -0.21
N GLY A 154 -2.98 -14.01 0.00
CA GLY A 154 -1.93 -13.60 0.92
C GLY A 154 -2.45 -13.44 2.33
N ALA A 155 -3.08 -12.28 2.61
CA ALA A 155 -3.74 -11.97 3.87
C ALA A 155 -4.93 -11.03 3.69
N THR A 156 -5.88 -11.10 4.64
CA THR A 156 -6.82 -10.00 4.89
C THR A 156 -6.32 -9.19 6.08
N PHE A 157 -6.13 -7.90 5.87
CA PHE A 157 -5.82 -6.91 6.90
C PHE A 157 -7.12 -6.26 7.38
N ASP A 158 -7.30 -6.13 8.70
CA ASP A 158 -8.44 -5.41 9.27
C ASP A 158 -7.94 -4.40 10.29
N ILE A 159 -8.04 -3.12 9.93
CA ILE A 159 -7.69 -2.00 10.79
C ILE A 159 -8.87 -1.69 11.68
N GLU A 160 -8.79 -2.06 12.94
CA GLU A 160 -9.74 -1.60 13.97
C GLU A 160 -9.31 -0.22 14.46
N THR A 161 -10.16 0.78 14.29
CA THR A 161 -9.90 2.14 14.81
C THR A 161 -9.87 2.16 16.33
N LEU A 162 -9.25 3.20 16.88
CA LEU A 162 -9.11 3.36 18.32
C LEU A 162 -10.47 3.37 19.02
N THR A 163 -10.65 2.53 20.03
CA THR A 163 -11.86 2.54 20.86
C THR A 163 -11.75 3.59 21.97
N MET A 164 -12.86 4.24 22.28
CA MET A 164 -12.97 5.34 23.24
C MET A 164 -13.17 4.84 24.67
N ASP A 165 -12.26 3.97 25.13
CA ASP A 165 -12.39 3.33 26.45
C ASP A 165 -11.88 4.22 27.60
N ARG A 166 -11.11 5.29 27.29
CA ARG A 166 -10.57 6.26 28.25
C ARG A 166 -10.50 7.65 27.64
N SER A 167 -10.55 8.68 28.46
CA SER A 167 -10.31 10.06 28.05
C SER A 167 -8.82 10.37 28.04
N PHE A 168 -8.35 11.02 26.97
CA PHE A 168 -7.00 11.57 26.84
C PHE A 168 -6.97 12.58 25.70
N SER A 169 -6.00 13.46 25.71
CA SER A 169 -5.62 14.32 24.59
C SER A 169 -4.13 14.23 24.41
N LYS A 170 -3.66 14.11 23.17
CA LYS A 170 -2.25 13.97 22.82
C LYS A 170 -1.90 14.90 21.68
N VAL A 171 -0.77 15.57 21.78
CA VAL A 171 -0.08 16.25 20.66
C VAL A 171 1.23 15.53 20.42
N GLU A 172 1.56 15.32 19.17
CA GLU A 172 2.81 14.70 18.76
C GLU A 172 3.47 15.53 17.65
N PHE A 173 4.76 15.72 17.75
CA PHE A 173 5.57 16.39 16.75
C PHE A 173 6.79 15.53 16.43
N SER A 174 7.06 15.33 15.14
CA SER A 174 8.21 14.57 14.65
C SER A 174 9.02 15.36 13.65
N VAL A 175 10.33 15.20 13.72
CA VAL A 175 11.28 15.68 12.71
C VAL A 175 12.14 14.54 12.26
N GLY A 176 12.28 14.38 10.94
CA GLY A 176 13.13 13.38 10.31
C GLY A 176 14.19 14.02 9.41
N VAL A 177 15.40 13.45 9.41
CA VAL A 177 16.49 13.84 8.52
C VAL A 177 17.04 12.63 7.82
N ASN A 178 16.94 12.61 6.49
CA ASN A 178 17.54 11.59 5.64
C ASN A 178 18.85 12.09 5.04
N THR A 179 19.88 11.26 5.06
CA THR A 179 21.27 11.64 4.68
C THR A 179 21.45 12.06 3.23
N ILE A 180 20.56 11.66 2.32
CA ILE A 180 20.66 11.98 0.88
C ILE A 180 19.54 12.86 0.37
N SER A 181 18.44 12.99 1.14
CA SER A 181 17.23 13.69 0.70
C SER A 181 17.08 15.08 1.28
N ASN A 182 17.45 15.27 2.55
CA ASN A 182 17.26 16.55 3.25
C ASN A 182 18.50 17.45 3.17
N PHE A 183 18.26 18.75 3.26
CA PHE A 183 19.27 19.82 3.13
C PHE A 183 19.99 19.84 1.79
N ARG A 184 19.40 19.18 0.79
CA ARG A 184 19.92 19.14 -0.57
C ARG A 184 19.59 20.44 -1.27
N ASP A 185 20.60 21.12 -1.77
CA ASP A 185 20.45 22.26 -2.67
C ASP A 185 19.95 21.75 -4.04
N ASN A 186 19.13 22.53 -4.74
CA ASN A 186 18.53 22.16 -6.02
C ASN A 186 17.71 20.86 -5.95
N PHE A 187 16.92 20.70 -4.91
CA PHE A 187 15.86 19.71 -4.88
C PHE A 187 14.72 20.20 -5.77
N PHE A 188 14.46 19.52 -6.89
CA PHE A 188 13.48 19.98 -7.86
C PHE A 188 12.05 19.63 -7.44
N VAL A 189 11.16 20.62 -7.58
CA VAL A 189 9.71 20.49 -7.40
C VAL A 189 9.01 21.20 -8.56
N SER A 190 7.75 20.88 -8.81
CA SER A 190 6.93 21.67 -9.75
C SER A 190 6.83 23.10 -9.26
N GLU A 191 6.74 24.04 -10.19
CA GLU A 191 6.51 25.45 -9.87
C GLU A 191 5.32 25.61 -8.89
N ASN A 192 5.49 26.43 -7.86
CA ASN A 192 4.52 26.68 -6.77
C ASN A 192 4.17 25.44 -5.89
N ALA A 193 4.91 24.33 -5.97
CA ALA A 193 4.68 23.20 -5.07
C ALA A 193 5.05 23.47 -3.61
N ASP A 194 5.97 24.42 -3.37
CA ASP A 194 6.41 24.87 -2.05
C ASP A 194 5.56 25.99 -1.45
N GLY A 195 4.53 26.46 -2.18
CA GLY A 195 3.55 27.41 -1.67
C GLY A 195 2.52 26.78 -0.73
N MET A 196 1.73 27.60 -0.03
CA MET A 196 0.71 27.13 0.93
C MET A 196 -0.26 26.09 0.33
N LYS A 197 -0.71 26.30 -0.91
CA LYS A 197 -1.59 25.32 -1.59
C LYS A 197 -0.87 23.99 -1.85
N GLY A 198 0.41 24.04 -2.22
CA GLY A 198 1.25 22.87 -2.41
C GLY A 198 1.39 22.10 -1.10
N TYR A 199 1.74 22.77 0.01
CA TYR A 199 1.87 22.18 1.34
C TYR A 199 0.56 21.61 1.91
N LEU A 200 -0.58 21.96 1.38
CA LEU A 200 -1.88 21.41 1.76
C LEU A 200 -2.42 20.41 0.72
N GLY A 201 -1.67 20.16 -0.37
CA GLY A 201 -2.12 19.29 -1.46
C GLY A 201 -3.38 19.81 -2.18
N LEU A 202 -3.55 21.14 -2.26
CA LEU A 202 -4.73 21.79 -2.82
C LEU A 202 -4.51 22.39 -4.22
N ASN A 203 -3.39 22.08 -4.87
CA ASN A 203 -3.01 22.65 -6.17
C ASN A 203 -3.43 21.83 -7.38
N SER A 204 -4.20 20.74 -7.22
CA SER A 204 -4.66 19.90 -8.33
C SER A 204 -5.54 20.65 -9.33
N ARG A 205 -6.39 21.54 -8.84
CA ARG A 205 -7.33 22.29 -9.68
C ARG A 205 -6.61 23.23 -10.66
N ASP A 206 -5.48 23.78 -10.26
CA ASP A 206 -4.68 24.70 -11.07
C ASP A 206 -3.98 23.96 -12.24
N ARG A 207 -3.98 22.61 -12.22
CA ARG A 207 -3.34 21.71 -13.20
C ARG A 207 -4.32 20.80 -13.94
N SER A 208 -5.61 20.84 -13.61
CA SER A 208 -6.64 19.98 -14.23
C SER A 208 -6.94 20.43 -15.66
N LEU A 209 -7.45 19.49 -16.48
CA LEU A 209 -8.02 19.83 -17.77
C LEU A 209 -9.13 20.88 -17.62
N PRO A 210 -9.26 21.81 -18.58
CA PRO A 210 -10.37 22.75 -18.62
C PRO A 210 -11.72 22.02 -18.67
N GLU A 211 -12.76 22.60 -18.01
CA GLU A 211 -14.09 21.99 -17.89
C GLU A 211 -14.73 21.67 -19.23
N ASN A 212 -14.46 22.44 -20.28
CA ASN A 212 -14.99 22.22 -21.62
C ASN A 212 -14.34 21.03 -22.36
N ILE A 213 -13.22 20.51 -21.86
CA ILE A 213 -12.51 19.35 -22.39
C ILE A 213 -12.67 18.14 -21.46
N ASP A 214 -12.72 18.40 -20.15
CA ASP A 214 -12.88 17.36 -19.15
C ASP A 214 -14.22 16.64 -19.31
N GLY A 215 -14.20 15.31 -19.28
CA GLY A 215 -15.39 14.47 -19.45
C GLY A 215 -15.90 14.32 -20.90
N VAL A 216 -15.33 15.03 -21.86
CA VAL A 216 -15.61 14.82 -23.29
C VAL A 216 -14.87 13.55 -23.76
N ARG A 217 -15.49 12.79 -24.65
CA ARG A 217 -14.84 11.61 -25.23
C ARG A 217 -13.51 12.00 -25.89
N PRO A 218 -12.47 11.19 -25.77
CA PRO A 218 -11.23 11.39 -26.51
C PRO A 218 -11.53 11.47 -28.00
N THR A 219 -10.98 12.49 -28.64
CA THR A 219 -11.03 12.69 -30.07
C THR A 219 -9.64 13.07 -30.54
N ASN A 220 -9.26 12.79 -31.77
CA ASN A 220 -8.03 13.29 -32.39
C ASN A 220 -8.06 14.83 -32.55
N TYR A 221 -8.49 15.53 -31.52
CA TYR A 221 -8.70 16.96 -31.59
C TYR A 221 -7.38 17.71 -31.68
N ARG A 222 -7.25 18.49 -32.71
CA ARG A 222 -6.14 19.41 -32.90
C ARG A 222 -6.55 20.77 -32.33
N PHE A 223 -5.92 21.15 -31.23
CA PHE A 223 -6.11 22.47 -30.65
C PHE A 223 -5.48 23.55 -31.56
N THR A 224 -6.15 24.67 -31.73
CA THR A 224 -5.47 25.83 -32.34
C THR A 224 -4.34 26.32 -31.43
N THR A 225 -3.47 27.18 -31.96
CA THR A 225 -2.40 27.80 -31.15
C THR A 225 -2.97 28.64 -30.02
N GLU A 226 -4.09 29.34 -30.25
CA GLU A 226 -4.79 30.14 -29.23
C GLU A 226 -5.43 29.23 -28.15
N GLU A 227 -6.07 28.14 -28.57
CA GLU A 227 -6.60 27.15 -27.63
C GLU A 227 -5.48 26.50 -26.83
N SER A 228 -4.38 26.14 -27.49
CA SER A 228 -3.21 25.54 -26.86
C SER A 228 -2.62 26.47 -25.80
N GLN A 229 -2.46 27.76 -26.12
CA GLN A 229 -2.03 28.75 -25.16
C GLN A 229 -3.02 28.96 -24.03
N ARG A 230 -4.30 28.98 -24.32
CA ARG A 230 -5.35 29.17 -23.31
C ARG A 230 -5.44 28.01 -22.32
N TYR A 231 -5.29 26.76 -22.79
CA TYR A 231 -5.53 25.57 -22.01
C TYR A 231 -4.28 24.92 -21.43
N PHE A 232 -3.11 25.11 -22.07
CA PHE A 232 -1.89 24.38 -21.73
C PHE A 232 -0.68 25.27 -21.45
N LYS A 233 -0.88 26.56 -21.23
CA LYS A 233 0.18 27.55 -21.07
C LYS A 233 1.02 27.43 -19.79
N ASP A 234 0.54 26.75 -18.74
CA ASP A 234 1.15 26.82 -17.42
C ASP A 234 1.80 25.49 -17.00
N ASN A 235 2.58 25.54 -15.92
CA ASN A 235 3.07 24.42 -15.14
C ASN A 235 4.21 23.58 -15.73
N TRP A 236 4.91 24.03 -16.76
CA TRP A 236 6.10 23.32 -17.28
C TRP A 236 7.35 23.56 -16.43
N ASN A 237 7.43 24.68 -15.74
CA ASN A 237 8.60 25.06 -14.95
C ASN A 237 8.78 24.17 -13.74
N VAL A 238 10.04 24.01 -13.35
CA VAL A 238 10.42 23.39 -12.07
C VAL A 238 11.29 24.38 -11.28
N ASP A 239 11.14 24.32 -9.96
CA ASP A 239 11.90 25.13 -9.02
C ASP A 239 12.92 24.27 -8.28
N GLY A 240 14.18 24.73 -8.24
CA GLY A 240 15.19 24.14 -7.36
C GLY A 240 15.09 24.80 -5.97
N ILE A 241 14.61 24.05 -5.01
CA ILE A 241 14.50 24.50 -3.61
C ILE A 241 15.56 23.80 -2.75
N LYS A 242 15.78 24.28 -1.54
CA LYS A 242 16.51 23.54 -0.53
C LYS A 242 15.53 22.61 0.20
N SER A 243 15.75 21.29 0.11
CA SER A 243 14.89 20.34 0.81
C SER A 243 14.98 20.50 2.32
N MET A 244 13.81 20.55 2.98
CA MET A 244 13.70 20.73 4.43
C MET A 244 13.71 19.34 5.13
N PRO A 245 13.90 19.30 6.46
CA PRO A 245 13.63 18.08 7.22
C PRO A 245 12.20 17.58 7.00
N ASN A 246 12.02 16.27 7.04
CA ASN A 246 10.70 15.66 7.08
C ASN A 246 10.01 16.02 8.38
N THR A 247 8.72 16.34 8.34
CA THR A 247 7.97 16.77 9.53
C THR A 247 6.65 16.04 9.63
N SER A 248 6.20 15.82 10.87
CA SER A 248 4.83 15.36 11.14
C SER A 248 4.30 16.04 12.39
N ILE A 249 3.04 16.46 12.34
CA ILE A 249 2.31 16.97 13.49
C ILE A 249 0.99 16.23 13.61
N GLY A 250 0.71 15.70 14.80
CA GLY A 250 -0.50 14.97 15.12
C GLY A 250 -1.20 15.52 16.36
N PHE A 251 -2.52 15.54 16.32
CA PHE A 251 -3.37 15.82 17.47
C PHE A 251 -4.43 14.73 17.55
N THR A 252 -4.54 14.06 18.71
CA THR A 252 -5.57 13.05 18.95
C THR A 252 -6.22 13.28 20.31
N THR A 253 -7.54 13.34 20.36
CA THR A 253 -8.29 13.43 21.60
C THR A 253 -9.40 12.39 21.62
N ALA A 254 -9.56 11.72 22.74
CA ALA A 254 -10.67 10.82 23.03
C ALA A 254 -11.35 11.25 24.33
N GLN A 255 -12.68 11.27 24.34
CA GLN A 255 -13.46 11.59 25.52
C GLN A 255 -14.45 10.46 25.78
N LYS A 256 -14.55 10.05 27.04
CA LYS A 256 -15.51 9.07 27.51
C LYS A 256 -16.47 9.72 28.50
N ILE A 257 -17.74 9.72 28.14
CA ILE A 257 -18.82 10.37 28.90
C ILE A 257 -19.78 9.29 29.38
N LYS A 258 -20.13 9.28 30.64
CA LYS A 258 -21.18 8.41 31.16
C LYS A 258 -22.54 8.75 30.53
N ALA A 259 -23.29 7.73 30.11
CA ALA A 259 -24.62 7.84 29.52
C ALA A 259 -25.57 6.85 30.19
N GLY A 260 -26.35 7.35 31.13
CA GLY A 260 -27.20 6.51 31.99
C GLY A 260 -26.42 5.66 33.01
N GLU A 261 -27.06 4.64 33.58
CA GLU A 261 -26.45 3.81 34.63
C GLU A 261 -25.35 2.87 34.13
N SER A 262 -25.44 2.35 32.91
CA SER A 262 -24.54 1.31 32.38
C SER A 262 -23.94 1.65 31.03
N GLY A 263 -24.25 2.80 30.46
CA GLY A 263 -23.78 3.23 29.13
C GLY A 263 -22.64 4.24 29.19
N ASN A 264 -21.86 4.30 28.10
CA ASN A 264 -20.86 5.33 27.89
C ASN A 264 -20.97 5.82 26.44
N ILE A 265 -20.83 7.12 26.23
CA ILE A 265 -20.62 7.75 24.94
C ILE A 265 -19.13 8.04 24.83
N GLY A 266 -18.55 7.69 23.71
CA GLY A 266 -17.18 8.01 23.36
C GLY A 266 -17.12 8.95 22.17
N ILE A 267 -16.23 9.92 22.23
CA ILE A 267 -15.92 10.84 21.13
C ILE A 267 -14.43 10.69 20.87
N LEU A 268 -14.05 10.49 19.60
CA LEU A 268 -12.66 10.44 19.15
C LEU A 268 -12.48 11.45 18.03
N PHE A 269 -11.45 12.24 18.14
CA PHE A 269 -11.04 13.15 17.07
C PHE A 269 -9.53 13.08 16.91
N SER A 270 -9.06 12.95 15.67
CA SER A 270 -7.64 12.95 15.33
C SER A 270 -7.39 13.71 14.05
N LEU A 271 -6.31 14.47 14.02
CA LEU A 271 -5.75 15.13 12.84
C LEU A 271 -4.27 14.81 12.77
N ASN A 272 -3.77 14.53 11.58
CA ASN A 272 -2.34 14.37 11.33
C ASN A 272 -1.98 14.95 9.97
N GLN A 273 -0.83 15.62 9.91
CA GLN A 273 -0.22 16.17 8.70
C GLN A 273 1.25 15.82 8.70
N SER A 274 1.77 15.28 7.59
CA SER A 274 3.19 15.01 7.42
C SER A 274 3.69 15.50 6.06
N SER A 275 4.99 15.78 6.01
CA SER A 275 5.72 16.11 4.79
C SER A 275 7.01 15.32 4.73
N GLU A 276 7.34 14.81 3.55
CA GLU A 276 8.56 14.03 3.32
C GLU A 276 9.24 14.44 2.01
N TYR A 277 10.56 14.64 2.08
CA TYR A 277 11.43 14.82 0.93
C TYR A 277 12.21 13.54 0.69
N SER A 278 12.11 12.99 -0.53
CA SER A 278 12.80 11.77 -0.93
C SER A 278 13.58 11.99 -2.21
N PHE A 279 14.87 11.71 -2.19
CA PHE A 279 15.75 11.75 -3.37
C PHE A 279 16.29 10.35 -3.66
N ARG A 280 16.34 10.01 -4.94
CA ARG A 280 16.93 8.76 -5.43
C ARG A 280 17.77 9.07 -6.67
N GLU A 281 18.96 8.48 -6.74
CA GLU A 281 19.82 8.58 -7.90
C GLU A 281 20.40 7.21 -8.23
N GLY A 282 20.37 6.83 -9.52
CA GLY A 282 20.91 5.57 -9.96
C GLY A 282 20.54 5.20 -11.39
N ALA A 283 20.95 4.03 -11.83
CA ALA A 283 20.70 3.55 -13.18
C ALA A 283 19.22 3.19 -13.40
N LYS A 284 18.77 3.39 -14.63
CA LYS A 284 17.50 2.89 -15.18
C LYS A 284 17.75 2.43 -16.61
N ASN A 285 17.99 1.15 -16.79
CA ASN A 285 18.37 0.55 -18.05
C ASN A 285 17.22 -0.33 -18.60
N GLN A 286 17.27 -0.58 -19.92
CA GLN A 286 16.35 -1.47 -20.59
C GLN A 286 17.12 -2.42 -21.49
N PHE A 287 16.74 -3.68 -21.49
CA PHE A 287 17.35 -4.73 -22.28
C PHE A 287 16.42 -5.16 -23.42
N LEU A 288 16.99 -5.52 -24.54
CA LEU A 288 16.25 -5.95 -25.74
C LEU A 288 17.05 -7.00 -26.49
N ASP A 289 16.38 -8.01 -27.05
CA ASP A 289 16.92 -8.83 -28.12
C ASP A 289 17.01 -8.02 -29.42
N ASN A 290 18.19 -7.88 -30.00
CA ASN A 290 18.42 -7.12 -31.23
C ASN A 290 18.16 -7.93 -32.52
N GLY A 291 17.49 -9.10 -32.40
CA GLY A 291 17.20 -10.01 -33.53
C GLY A 291 18.37 -10.89 -33.97
N GLY A 292 19.52 -10.82 -33.28
CA GLY A 292 20.73 -11.59 -33.55
C GLY A 292 21.10 -12.62 -32.51
N GLN A 293 20.16 -13.06 -31.67
CA GLN A 293 20.41 -13.94 -30.54
C GLN A 293 21.38 -13.32 -29.53
N THR A 294 21.32 -12.01 -29.39
CA THR A 294 22.13 -11.25 -28.44
C THR A 294 21.27 -10.23 -27.73
N ILE A 295 21.29 -10.27 -26.38
CA ILE A 295 20.64 -9.28 -25.52
C ILE A 295 21.56 -8.08 -25.38
N VAL A 296 21.05 -6.89 -25.67
CA VAL A 296 21.78 -5.62 -25.62
C VAL A 296 21.07 -4.60 -24.74
N LEU A 297 21.82 -3.61 -24.27
CA LEU A 297 21.26 -2.41 -23.64
C LEU A 297 20.55 -1.54 -24.71
N ASN A 298 19.24 -1.51 -24.65
CA ASN A 298 18.42 -0.66 -25.50
C ASN A 298 18.40 0.79 -25.00
N ASN A 299 18.16 0.96 -23.69
CA ASN A 299 18.27 2.25 -23.02
C ASN A 299 19.33 2.16 -21.93
N LYS A 300 20.16 3.20 -21.83
CA LYS A 300 21.10 3.38 -20.72
C LYS A 300 20.89 4.76 -20.13
N LEU A 301 20.23 4.81 -19.00
CA LEU A 301 19.79 6.06 -18.37
C LEU A 301 20.31 6.15 -16.94
N GLN A 302 20.76 7.32 -16.55
CA GLN A 302 20.99 7.74 -15.16
C GLN A 302 19.76 8.53 -14.71
N ARG A 303 19.02 7.99 -13.74
CA ARG A 303 17.82 8.61 -13.19
C ARG A 303 18.13 9.40 -11.93
N LYS A 304 17.56 10.61 -11.81
CA LYS A 304 17.44 11.38 -10.57
C LYS A 304 15.95 11.61 -10.30
N SER A 305 15.47 11.15 -9.17
CA SER A 305 14.08 11.29 -8.76
C SER A 305 13.98 12.13 -7.49
N TYR A 306 13.17 13.17 -7.55
CA TYR A 306 12.86 14.10 -6.46
C TYR A 306 11.38 13.94 -6.14
N ASN A 307 11.05 13.48 -4.96
CA ASN A 307 9.66 13.31 -4.53
C ASN A 307 9.40 14.13 -3.25
N PHE A 308 8.49 15.09 -3.35
CA PHE A 308 7.94 15.82 -2.22
C PHE A 308 6.54 15.31 -1.94
N GLU A 309 6.39 14.58 -0.85
CA GLU A 309 5.16 13.90 -0.45
C GLU A 309 4.51 14.58 0.75
N LEU A 310 3.20 14.71 0.69
CA LEU A 310 2.35 15.28 1.73
C LEU A 310 1.23 14.30 2.07
N GLU A 311 1.06 14.01 3.34
CA GLU A 311 -0.02 13.19 3.83
C GLU A 311 -0.85 13.92 4.87
N SER A 312 -2.16 13.90 4.71
CA SER A 312 -3.12 14.44 5.68
C SER A 312 -4.12 13.35 6.06
N SER A 313 -4.38 13.20 7.33
CA SER A 313 -5.43 12.31 7.81
C SER A 313 -6.28 12.96 8.89
N ALA A 314 -7.58 12.66 8.87
CA ALA A 314 -8.51 13.08 9.90
C ALA A 314 -9.43 11.90 10.24
N LEU A 315 -9.73 11.73 11.51
CA LEU A 315 -10.68 10.75 12.00
C LEU A 315 -11.62 11.38 13.04
N LEU A 316 -12.92 11.21 12.81
CA LEU A 316 -13.96 11.52 13.79
C LEU A 316 -14.70 10.23 14.11
N GLY A 317 -14.72 9.85 15.38
CA GLY A 317 -15.44 8.70 15.90
C GLY A 317 -16.45 9.08 16.97
N LEU A 318 -17.67 8.56 16.85
CA LEU A 318 -18.71 8.64 17.87
C LEU A 318 -19.15 7.23 18.23
N GLY A 319 -19.13 6.88 19.48
CA GLY A 319 -19.49 5.54 19.95
C GLY A 319 -20.45 5.57 21.13
N TYR A 320 -21.39 4.64 21.13
CA TYR A 320 -22.19 4.31 22.30
C TYR A 320 -21.93 2.86 22.68
N LYS A 321 -21.66 2.58 23.93
CA LYS A 321 -21.45 1.24 24.47
C LYS A 321 -22.09 1.05 25.84
N ASN A 322 -22.85 -0.01 25.94
CA ASN A 322 -23.35 -0.53 27.23
C ASN A 322 -23.05 -2.03 27.31
N ARG A 323 -23.65 -2.73 28.32
CA ARG A 323 -23.41 -4.18 28.51
C ARG A 323 -23.86 -5.05 27.32
N LYS A 324 -24.89 -4.64 26.59
CA LYS A 324 -25.49 -5.42 25.48
C LYS A 324 -25.27 -4.84 24.12
N THR A 325 -25.12 -3.52 23.99
CA THR A 325 -25.14 -2.80 22.74
C THR A 325 -23.85 -1.99 22.57
N GLN A 326 -23.28 -2.05 21.39
CA GLN A 326 -22.21 -1.15 20.96
C GLN A 326 -22.58 -0.64 19.56
N VAL A 327 -22.53 0.69 19.39
CA VAL A 327 -22.74 1.36 18.09
C VAL A 327 -21.59 2.33 17.89
N ASN A 328 -20.98 2.34 16.71
CA ASN A 328 -19.92 3.28 16.35
C ASN A 328 -20.25 3.93 15.01
N LEU A 329 -20.06 5.22 14.93
CA LEU A 329 -20.07 6.04 13.73
C LEU A 329 -18.66 6.60 13.54
N ASN A 330 -18.05 6.36 12.39
CA ASN A 330 -16.72 6.87 12.07
C ASN A 330 -16.74 7.62 10.76
N ALA A 331 -15.95 8.70 10.67
CA ALA A 331 -15.61 9.39 9.44
C ALA A 331 -14.08 9.43 9.36
N ILE A 332 -13.52 8.82 8.32
CA ILE A 332 -12.08 8.68 8.08
C ILE A 332 -11.74 9.43 6.79
N TYR A 333 -10.93 10.46 6.87
CA TYR A 333 -10.42 11.19 5.73
C TYR A 333 -8.91 10.97 5.58
N LEU A 334 -8.49 10.58 4.38
CA LEU A 334 -7.09 10.42 4.01
C LEU A 334 -6.82 11.20 2.72
N GLN A 335 -5.73 11.93 2.68
CA GLN A 335 -5.24 12.61 1.48
C GLN A 335 -3.74 12.37 1.37
N ASN A 336 -3.31 12.05 0.16
CA ASN A 336 -1.90 12.00 -0.21
C ASN A 336 -1.70 12.89 -1.44
N ALA A 337 -0.62 13.65 -1.44
CA ALA A 337 -0.19 14.45 -2.58
C ALA A 337 1.32 14.24 -2.80
N ASN A 338 1.69 13.75 -3.98
CA ASN A 338 3.06 13.50 -4.40
C ASN A 338 3.44 14.44 -5.53
N ASN A 339 4.41 15.30 -5.30
CA ASN A 339 5.05 16.09 -6.33
C ASN A 339 6.36 15.42 -6.73
N ILE A 340 6.43 14.92 -7.96
CA ILE A 340 7.53 14.10 -8.46
C ILE A 340 8.18 14.79 -9.65
N ILE A 341 9.48 15.03 -9.56
CA ILE A 341 10.32 15.38 -10.70
C ILE A 341 11.31 14.25 -10.92
N GLU A 342 11.36 13.73 -12.15
CA GLU A 342 12.35 12.73 -12.54
C GLU A 342 13.12 13.22 -13.73
N ASP A 343 14.44 13.23 -13.61
CA ASP A 343 15.39 13.55 -14.67
C ASP A 343 16.16 12.29 -15.07
N PHE A 344 16.16 12.02 -16.35
CA PHE A 344 16.91 10.92 -16.95
C PHE A 344 17.95 11.48 -17.90
N PHE A 345 19.17 11.00 -17.77
CA PHE A 345 20.31 11.36 -18.62
C PHE A 345 20.83 10.10 -19.29
N GLY A 346 21.05 10.12 -20.59
CA GLY A 346 21.54 8.95 -21.31
C GLY A 346 21.01 8.84 -22.72
N TYR A 347 20.90 7.60 -23.21
CA TYR A 347 20.35 7.33 -24.54
C TYR A 347 19.20 6.32 -24.46
N LYS A 348 18.30 6.42 -25.46
CA LYS A 348 17.23 5.45 -25.72
C LYS A 348 17.39 4.83 -27.10
N ASN A 349 16.85 3.60 -27.25
CA ASN A 349 16.75 2.90 -28.53
C ASN A 349 18.08 2.74 -29.25
N GLN A 350 19.19 2.65 -28.51
CA GLN A 350 20.55 2.52 -29.07
C GLN A 350 20.97 3.62 -30.09
N GLN A 351 20.17 4.69 -30.22
CA GLN A 351 20.27 5.66 -31.32
C GLN A 351 21.62 6.36 -31.38
N THR A 352 22.28 6.61 -30.28
CA THR A 352 23.56 7.36 -30.25
C THR A 352 24.66 6.65 -29.48
N GLN A 353 24.35 5.70 -28.64
CA GLN A 353 25.24 5.06 -27.64
C GLN A 353 26.10 6.07 -26.83
N ASN A 354 25.71 7.34 -26.84
CA ASN A 354 26.37 8.40 -26.09
C ASN A 354 25.52 8.80 -24.89
N GLU A 355 25.98 8.40 -23.72
CA GLU A 355 25.29 8.57 -22.42
C GLU A 355 25.11 10.04 -22.00
N ASN A 356 25.77 10.98 -22.68
CA ASN A 356 25.76 12.39 -22.33
C ASN A 356 24.76 13.23 -23.13
N ILE A 357 24.09 12.67 -24.14
CA ILE A 357 23.33 13.46 -25.11
C ILE A 357 21.84 13.61 -24.68
N GLY A 358 21.18 12.52 -24.36
CA GLY A 358 19.74 12.55 -24.10
C GLY A 358 19.40 13.12 -22.72
N PHE A 359 18.31 13.86 -22.67
CA PHE A 359 17.68 14.33 -21.44
C PHE A 359 16.18 14.14 -21.52
N PHE A 360 15.60 13.56 -20.47
CA PHE A 360 14.17 13.33 -20.34
C PHE A 360 13.74 13.82 -18.96
N ARG A 361 12.62 14.53 -18.88
CA ARG A 361 12.06 14.98 -17.59
C ARG A 361 10.61 14.60 -17.48
N VAL A 362 10.23 14.06 -16.31
CA VAL A 362 8.85 13.96 -15.85
C VAL A 362 8.59 15.03 -14.79
N ASN A 363 7.50 15.76 -14.95
CA ASN A 363 6.96 16.63 -13.91
C ASN A 363 5.54 16.15 -13.61
N GLN A 364 5.33 15.53 -12.45
CA GLN A 364 4.11 14.80 -12.08
C GLN A 364 3.60 15.29 -10.73
N LEU A 365 2.30 15.38 -10.62
CA LEU A 365 1.58 15.57 -9.37
C LEU A 365 0.53 14.47 -9.26
N ASP A 366 0.57 13.69 -8.18
CA ASP A 366 -0.45 12.70 -7.85
C ASP A 366 -1.20 13.15 -6.61
N ILE A 367 -2.51 13.12 -6.67
CA ILE A 367 -3.36 13.44 -5.52
C ILE A 367 -4.41 12.35 -5.37
N SER A 368 -4.42 11.72 -4.20
CA SER A 368 -5.50 10.83 -3.80
C SER A 368 -6.29 11.40 -2.63
N LYS A 369 -7.61 11.28 -2.66
CA LYS A 369 -8.53 11.69 -1.59
C LYS A 369 -9.47 10.54 -1.30
N PHE A 370 -9.64 10.24 -0.04
CA PHE A 370 -10.47 9.16 0.44
C PHE A 370 -11.26 9.62 1.66
N LEU A 371 -12.56 9.49 1.61
CA LEU A 371 -13.47 9.75 2.74
C LEU A 371 -14.34 8.52 2.94
N ASP A 372 -14.23 7.88 4.09
CA ASP A 372 -15.00 6.70 4.47
C ASP A 372 -15.90 7.02 5.66
N LEU A 373 -17.20 6.90 5.45
CA LEU A 373 -18.23 7.09 6.47
C LEU A 373 -18.77 5.71 6.85
N GLN A 374 -18.61 5.33 8.11
CA GLN A 374 -18.93 3.99 8.60
C GLN A 374 -19.92 4.04 9.77
N LEU A 375 -20.89 3.14 9.73
CA LEU A 375 -21.74 2.81 10.87
C LEU A 375 -21.59 1.33 11.19
N THR A 376 -21.22 0.99 12.41
CA THR A 376 -21.15 -0.39 12.88
C THR A 376 -21.94 -0.56 14.17
N ALA A 377 -22.63 -1.67 14.31
CA ALA A 377 -23.44 -1.98 15.48
C ALA A 377 -23.29 -3.44 15.87
N SER A 378 -23.30 -3.72 17.17
CA SER A 378 -23.45 -5.05 17.70
C SER A 378 -24.42 -5.03 18.88
N HIS A 379 -25.30 -6.04 18.96
CA HIS A 379 -26.27 -6.16 20.03
C HIS A 379 -26.39 -7.60 20.51
N LYS A 380 -26.16 -7.81 21.80
CA LYS A 380 -26.44 -9.07 22.49
C LYS A 380 -27.90 -9.06 22.96
N ILE A 381 -28.76 -9.76 22.22
CA ILE A 381 -30.15 -9.93 22.60
C ILE A 381 -30.21 -10.62 23.96
N ASN A 382 -29.47 -11.71 24.07
CA ASN A 382 -29.23 -12.43 25.33
C ASN A 382 -27.90 -13.20 25.25
N ASP A 383 -27.60 -14.09 26.18
CA ASP A 383 -26.33 -14.82 26.21
C ASP A 383 -26.15 -15.82 25.03
N ARG A 384 -27.25 -16.19 24.36
CA ARG A 384 -27.26 -17.12 23.24
C ARG A 384 -27.33 -16.44 21.86
N HIS A 385 -27.88 -15.23 21.81
CA HIS A 385 -28.23 -14.55 20.56
C HIS A 385 -27.49 -13.24 20.43
N ASN A 386 -26.73 -13.08 19.37
CA ASN A 386 -25.97 -11.88 19.06
C ASN A 386 -26.20 -11.46 17.60
N VAL A 387 -26.34 -10.17 17.38
CA VAL A 387 -26.44 -9.55 16.04
C VAL A 387 -25.33 -8.55 15.86
N LYS A 388 -24.72 -8.55 14.68
CA LYS A 388 -23.77 -7.52 14.24
C LYS A 388 -24.18 -7.02 12.86
N ALA A 389 -24.01 -5.74 12.64
CA ALA A 389 -24.21 -5.13 11.32
C ALA A 389 -23.26 -3.96 11.14
N GLY A 390 -22.95 -3.68 9.89
CA GLY A 390 -22.15 -2.53 9.52
C GLY A 390 -22.41 -2.11 8.09
N ALA A 391 -22.21 -0.82 7.82
CA ALA A 391 -22.27 -0.26 6.47
C ALA A 391 -21.24 0.85 6.34
N SER A 392 -20.67 1.00 5.16
CA SER A 392 -19.79 2.11 4.80
C SER A 392 -20.21 2.74 3.49
N TYR A 393 -19.93 4.04 3.38
CA TYR A 393 -20.02 4.81 2.16
C TYR A 393 -18.68 5.53 1.94
N VAL A 394 -18.04 5.24 0.80
CA VAL A 394 -16.71 5.78 0.50
C VAL A 394 -16.76 6.68 -0.73
N LEU A 395 -16.23 7.87 -0.57
CA LEU A 395 -15.88 8.77 -1.65
C LEU A 395 -14.37 8.67 -1.88
N ASN A 396 -13.99 8.25 -3.09
CA ASN A 396 -12.61 7.97 -3.42
C ASN A 396 -12.27 8.60 -4.79
N ASN A 397 -11.18 9.37 -4.81
CA ASN A 397 -10.70 10.04 -6.02
C ASN A 397 -9.17 9.96 -6.08
N TYR A 398 -8.63 9.54 -7.23
CA TYR A 398 -7.24 9.66 -7.59
C TYR A 398 -7.11 10.52 -8.84
N GLN A 399 -6.25 11.51 -8.77
CA GLN A 399 -5.95 12.41 -9.89
C GLN A 399 -4.46 12.48 -10.13
N GLN A 400 -4.10 12.37 -11.38
CA GLN A 400 -2.80 12.74 -11.91
C GLN A 400 -3.02 13.88 -12.90
N PRO A 401 -3.21 15.10 -12.39
CA PRO A 401 -3.46 16.25 -13.23
C PRO A 401 -2.17 16.69 -13.89
N ASP A 402 -2.13 16.71 -15.21
CA ASP A 402 -1.04 17.31 -15.99
C ASP A 402 0.34 16.70 -15.70
N ARG A 403 0.47 15.38 -15.87
CA ARG A 403 1.78 14.74 -15.91
C ARG A 403 2.48 15.10 -17.21
N LYS A 404 3.60 15.81 -17.11
CA LYS A 404 4.37 16.32 -18.26
C LYS A 404 5.61 15.50 -18.48
N ILE A 405 5.88 15.19 -19.75
CA ILE A 405 7.11 14.55 -20.20
C ILE A 405 7.74 15.46 -21.27
N MET A 406 9.02 15.74 -21.09
CA MET A 406 9.82 16.53 -22.00
C MET A 406 11.08 15.76 -22.36
N GLU A 407 11.35 15.63 -23.65
CA GLU A 407 12.51 14.94 -24.19
C GLU A 407 13.32 15.86 -25.11
N GLY A 408 14.66 15.86 -24.98
CA GLY A 408 15.52 16.66 -25.79
C GLY A 408 16.99 16.23 -25.75
N SER A 409 17.81 16.93 -26.51
CA SER A 409 19.25 16.72 -26.62
C SER A 409 20.05 17.78 -25.85
N ARG A 410 21.10 17.34 -25.18
CA ARG A 410 22.13 18.20 -24.58
C ARG A 410 23.24 18.63 -25.56
N GLN A 411 23.06 18.30 -26.82
CA GLN A 411 23.92 18.75 -27.90
C GLN A 411 23.15 19.64 -28.88
N ASP A 412 23.85 20.62 -29.44
CA ASP A 412 23.32 21.42 -30.54
C ASP A 412 23.31 20.64 -31.88
N SER A 413 22.83 21.26 -32.95
CA SER A 413 22.73 20.64 -34.25
C SER A 413 24.12 20.40 -34.90
N GLN A 414 25.20 20.95 -34.37
CA GLN A 414 26.58 20.79 -34.78
C GLN A 414 27.30 19.73 -33.95
N GLY A 415 26.67 19.15 -32.91
CA GLY A 415 27.26 18.14 -32.04
C GLY A 415 28.03 18.70 -30.84
N ASN A 416 27.95 20.01 -30.58
CA ASN A 416 28.59 20.62 -29.39
C ASN A 416 27.72 20.46 -28.18
N MET A 417 28.33 20.19 -27.01
CA MET A 417 27.58 20.12 -25.74
C MET A 417 27.05 21.50 -25.38
N LEU A 418 25.79 21.54 -25.04
CA LEU A 418 25.09 22.72 -24.51
C LEU A 418 25.46 22.95 -23.04
N ASN A 419 25.18 24.16 -22.55
CA ASN A 419 25.23 24.44 -21.10
C ASN A 419 24.27 23.57 -20.31
N ASP A 420 24.57 23.33 -19.04
CA ASP A 420 23.78 22.40 -18.21
C ASP A 420 22.30 22.75 -18.12
N ASP A 421 21.93 24.02 -18.21
CA ASP A 421 20.53 24.46 -18.14
C ASP A 421 19.85 24.52 -19.51
N GLN A 422 20.58 24.25 -20.60
CA GLN A 422 20.03 24.31 -21.95
C GLN A 422 19.68 22.93 -22.49
N LEU A 423 18.64 22.88 -23.33
CA LEU A 423 18.20 21.70 -24.01
C LEU A 423 17.73 22.05 -25.43
N LEU A 424 18.18 21.27 -26.41
CA LEU A 424 17.65 21.31 -27.77
C LEU A 424 16.43 20.39 -27.87
N ILE A 425 15.27 20.94 -28.19
CA ILE A 425 14.03 20.17 -28.39
C ILE A 425 13.59 20.29 -29.84
N THR A 426 12.96 19.23 -30.34
CA THR A 426 12.21 19.22 -31.60
C THR A 426 10.73 19.10 -31.28
N TYR A 427 9.90 20.00 -31.82
CA TYR A 427 8.45 19.82 -31.77
C TYR A 427 8.05 18.62 -32.64
N GLY A 428 7.14 17.81 -32.12
CA GLY A 428 6.73 16.54 -32.72
C GLY A 428 7.42 15.31 -32.12
N GLY A 429 7.12 14.15 -32.63
CA GLY A 429 7.74 12.88 -32.21
C GLY A 429 7.50 12.51 -30.74
N ASN A 430 6.47 13.04 -30.12
CA ASN A 430 6.16 12.81 -28.69
C ASN A 430 7.22 13.36 -27.72
N ASN A 431 8.00 14.37 -28.14
CA ASN A 431 9.01 14.98 -27.27
C ASN A 431 8.42 15.90 -26.18
N ILE A 432 7.18 16.31 -26.34
CA ILE A 432 6.45 17.16 -25.38
C ILE A 432 5.07 16.55 -25.18
N ILE A 433 4.85 16.00 -24.01
CA ILE A 433 3.62 15.24 -23.67
C ILE A 433 3.00 15.81 -22.40
N ARG A 434 1.66 15.82 -22.37
CA ARG A 434 0.84 15.99 -21.18
C ARG A 434 -0.10 14.80 -21.04
N GLN A 435 -0.13 14.21 -19.88
CA GLN A 435 -1.04 13.12 -19.55
C GLN A 435 -1.94 13.51 -18.37
N TYR A 436 -3.16 13.09 -18.43
CA TYR A 436 -4.15 13.30 -17.38
C TYR A 436 -4.79 11.96 -17.06
N LEU A 437 -4.70 11.53 -15.84
CA LEU A 437 -5.38 10.33 -15.33
C LEU A 437 -6.28 10.72 -14.18
N ASP A 438 -7.57 10.49 -14.34
CA ASP A 438 -8.58 10.68 -13.29
C ASP A 438 -9.28 9.34 -13.03
N VAL A 439 -9.32 8.92 -11.78
CA VAL A 439 -10.04 7.74 -11.31
C VAL A 439 -10.99 8.15 -10.20
N ASN A 440 -12.24 8.26 -10.52
CA ASN A 440 -13.28 8.73 -9.61
C ASN A 440 -14.24 7.59 -9.25
N SER A 441 -14.22 7.17 -8.00
CA SER A 441 -15.22 6.26 -7.44
C SER A 441 -16.46 7.08 -7.10
N ARG A 442 -17.44 7.11 -8.03
CA ARG A 442 -18.69 7.83 -7.82
C ARG A 442 -19.50 7.29 -6.66
N PHE A 443 -19.34 6.01 -6.39
CA PHE A 443 -19.98 5.32 -5.29
C PHE A 443 -19.19 4.06 -4.97
N TYR A 444 -18.75 3.94 -3.73
CA TYR A 444 -18.38 2.67 -3.14
C TYR A 444 -19.16 2.52 -1.83
N GLY A 445 -19.86 1.41 -1.71
CA GLY A 445 -20.57 1.05 -0.48
C GLY A 445 -20.27 -0.39 -0.12
N SER A 446 -19.97 -0.66 1.14
CA SER A 446 -19.88 -2.01 1.67
C SER A 446 -20.80 -2.19 2.87
N ALA A 447 -21.33 -3.40 3.05
CA ALA A 447 -22.20 -3.71 4.18
C ALA A 447 -22.01 -5.15 4.62
N PHE A 448 -22.26 -5.40 5.90
CA PHE A 448 -22.39 -6.73 6.46
C PHE A 448 -23.50 -6.81 7.49
N GLY A 449 -24.06 -8.01 7.64
CA GLY A 449 -24.98 -8.37 8.73
C GLY A 449 -24.72 -9.80 9.15
N GLU A 450 -24.64 -10.05 10.45
CA GLU A 450 -24.40 -11.38 11.02
C GLU A 450 -25.32 -11.62 12.21
N TYR A 451 -26.00 -12.76 12.21
CA TYR A 451 -26.71 -13.28 13.34
C TYR A 451 -26.02 -14.54 13.83
N THR A 452 -25.75 -14.59 15.13
CA THR A 452 -25.10 -15.72 15.78
C THR A 452 -26.01 -16.28 16.88
N VAL A 453 -26.20 -17.60 16.85
CA VAL A 453 -26.91 -18.35 17.90
C VAL A 453 -25.99 -19.40 18.53
N SER A 454 -26.01 -19.47 19.85
CA SER A 454 -25.26 -20.45 20.64
C SER A 454 -26.22 -21.50 21.21
N LEU A 455 -25.93 -22.79 20.95
CA LEU A 455 -26.80 -23.94 21.27
C LEU A 455 -26.10 -24.90 22.22
N GLY A 456 -26.91 -25.73 22.88
CA GLY A 456 -26.47 -26.68 23.88
C GLY A 456 -26.38 -26.08 25.29
N GLU A 457 -25.91 -26.89 26.24
CA GLU A 457 -25.70 -26.47 27.62
C GLU A 457 -24.25 -26.07 27.83
N LYS A 458 -24.07 -24.92 28.48
CA LYS A 458 -22.73 -24.41 28.78
C LYS A 458 -22.04 -25.24 29.85
N GLY A 459 -22.80 -25.74 30.84
CA GLY A 459 -22.28 -26.50 31.98
C GLY A 459 -21.12 -25.76 32.65
N ASP A 460 -20.07 -26.48 33.01
CA ASP A 460 -18.83 -25.92 33.56
C ASP A 460 -17.88 -25.35 32.48
N ARG A 461 -18.25 -25.42 31.20
CA ARG A 461 -17.45 -24.90 30.09
C ARG A 461 -17.49 -23.38 30.00
N LYS A 462 -16.43 -22.82 29.46
CA LYS A 462 -16.34 -21.35 29.22
C LYS A 462 -17.31 -20.90 28.13
N ASP A 463 -17.53 -21.74 27.09
CA ASP A 463 -18.30 -21.42 25.89
C ASP A 463 -19.41 -22.46 25.66
N TYR A 464 -20.41 -22.09 24.88
CA TYR A 464 -21.41 -23.03 24.36
C TYR A 464 -20.78 -24.03 23.40
N PRO A 465 -21.23 -25.30 23.36
CA PRO A 465 -20.63 -26.34 22.50
C PRO A 465 -20.87 -26.12 21.03
N ILE A 466 -21.96 -25.47 20.66
CA ILE A 466 -22.31 -25.18 19.28
C ILE A 466 -22.59 -23.70 19.11
N GLN A 467 -22.02 -23.11 18.06
CA GLN A 467 -22.32 -21.74 17.64
C GLN A 467 -22.55 -21.72 16.14
N ILE A 468 -23.69 -21.18 15.72
CA ILE A 468 -24.05 -21.03 14.30
C ILE A 468 -24.14 -19.55 14.02
N SER A 469 -23.42 -19.11 12.99
CA SER A 469 -23.51 -17.75 12.47
C SER A 469 -23.96 -17.76 11.02
N VAL A 470 -25.01 -17.02 10.72
CA VAL A 470 -25.50 -16.77 9.36
C VAL A 470 -25.31 -15.29 9.07
N GLY A 471 -24.79 -14.99 7.91
CA GLY A 471 -24.55 -13.60 7.59
C GLY A 471 -24.53 -13.32 6.10
N TYR A 472 -24.49 -12.04 5.84
CA TYR A 472 -24.30 -11.43 4.53
C TYR A 472 -23.16 -10.44 4.61
N ASN A 473 -22.32 -10.37 3.58
CA ASN A 473 -21.50 -9.20 3.33
C ASN A 473 -21.32 -9.00 1.82
N GLY A 474 -21.06 -7.74 1.45
CA GLY A 474 -20.86 -7.40 0.05
C GLY A 474 -20.43 -5.95 -0.14
N PHE A 475 -20.13 -5.60 -1.38
CA PHE A 475 -19.85 -4.24 -1.78
C PHE A 475 -20.33 -3.95 -3.20
N ALA A 476 -20.54 -2.67 -3.47
CA ALA A 476 -20.79 -2.12 -4.80
C ALA A 476 -19.75 -1.02 -5.06
N ASP A 477 -19.06 -1.09 -6.20
CA ASP A 477 -18.07 -0.12 -6.64
C ASP A 477 -18.42 0.40 -8.04
N LEU A 478 -18.66 1.70 -8.15
CA LEU A 478 -19.01 2.39 -9.38
C LEU A 478 -17.94 3.41 -9.70
N ARG A 479 -16.97 3.06 -10.56
CA ARG A 479 -15.84 3.91 -10.92
C ARG A 479 -15.96 4.44 -12.33
N LYS A 480 -15.50 5.67 -12.50
CA LYS A 480 -15.17 6.24 -13.81
C LYS A 480 -13.70 6.57 -13.86
N THR A 481 -13.08 6.23 -14.98
CA THR A 481 -11.70 6.59 -15.26
C THR A 481 -11.63 7.37 -16.56
N SER A 482 -10.76 8.35 -16.61
CA SER A 482 -10.43 9.12 -17.79
C SER A 482 -8.91 9.16 -17.92
N TYR A 483 -8.40 8.73 -19.05
CA TYR A 483 -7.00 8.88 -19.40
C TYR A 483 -6.91 9.67 -20.69
N ARG A 484 -6.16 10.78 -20.68
CA ARG A 484 -5.98 11.68 -21.81
C ARG A 484 -4.47 11.83 -22.06
N PHE A 485 -4.08 11.66 -23.31
CA PHE A 485 -2.73 11.84 -23.80
C PHE A 485 -2.73 12.99 -24.80
N ILE A 486 -1.98 14.04 -24.49
CA ILE A 486 -1.90 15.25 -25.29
C ILE A 486 -0.43 15.52 -25.61
N PHE A 487 -0.10 15.73 -26.85
CA PHE A 487 1.27 15.93 -27.30
C PHE A 487 1.44 17.20 -28.13
N GLY A 488 2.65 17.75 -28.10
CA GLY A 488 2.98 18.98 -28.82
C GLY A 488 3.44 18.72 -30.23
N ASN A 489 2.93 19.51 -31.17
CA ASN A 489 3.23 19.43 -32.59
C ASN A 489 3.71 20.76 -33.16
N PRO A 490 4.58 20.75 -34.19
CA PRO A 490 4.94 21.94 -34.92
C PRO A 490 3.82 22.40 -35.87
N VAL A 491 3.74 23.68 -36.08
CA VAL A 491 2.99 24.24 -37.21
C VAL A 491 3.92 24.25 -38.43
N GLY A 492 3.65 23.37 -39.39
CA GLY A 492 4.54 23.15 -40.54
C GLY A 492 5.61 22.09 -40.30
N SER A 493 6.84 22.34 -40.76
CA SER A 493 7.93 21.38 -40.56
C SER A 493 8.49 21.41 -39.14
N ALA A 494 8.90 20.25 -38.64
CA ALA A 494 9.56 20.13 -37.34
C ALA A 494 10.83 20.99 -37.32
N THR A 495 11.01 21.80 -36.33
CA THR A 495 12.18 22.65 -36.12
C THR A 495 12.76 22.44 -34.73
N ASN A 496 14.09 22.44 -34.66
CA ASN A 496 14.81 22.40 -33.40
C ASN A 496 14.87 23.80 -32.81
N PHE A 497 14.74 23.89 -31.47
CA PHE A 497 14.85 25.14 -30.74
C PHE A 497 15.48 24.91 -29.37
N LEU A 498 16.17 25.92 -28.86
CA LEU A 498 16.79 25.89 -27.54
C LEU A 498 15.82 26.36 -26.47
N ILE A 499 15.83 25.67 -25.34
CA ILE A 499 15.08 26.05 -24.15
C ILE A 499 15.97 26.03 -22.91
N ASP A 500 15.54 26.75 -21.86
CA ASP A 500 15.95 26.46 -20.51
C ASP A 500 15.17 25.24 -19.99
N ARG A 501 15.88 24.15 -19.63
CA ARG A 501 15.25 22.90 -19.20
C ARG A 501 14.46 23.02 -17.91
N ASN A 502 14.76 24.01 -17.05
CA ASN A 502 14.07 24.23 -15.79
C ASN A 502 12.93 25.25 -15.93
N LYS A 503 13.03 26.17 -16.90
CA LYS A 503 12.05 27.23 -17.17
C LYS A 503 11.57 27.24 -18.63
N PRO A 504 11.07 26.09 -19.18
CA PRO A 504 10.73 25.98 -20.60
C PRO A 504 9.45 26.74 -20.98
N GLN A 505 8.60 27.10 -19.99
CA GLN A 505 7.29 27.69 -20.21
C GLN A 505 7.34 28.95 -21.08
N ALA A 506 8.25 29.86 -20.78
CA ALA A 506 8.36 31.13 -21.51
C ALA A 506 8.61 30.91 -23.02
N ARG A 507 9.39 29.88 -23.37
CA ARG A 507 9.66 29.53 -24.77
C ARG A 507 8.44 28.89 -25.42
N PHE A 508 7.74 27.99 -24.74
CA PHE A 508 6.52 27.37 -25.28
C PHE A 508 5.44 28.42 -25.52
N ASP A 509 5.26 29.37 -24.59
CA ASP A 509 4.29 30.47 -24.74
C ASP A 509 4.67 31.36 -25.94
N GLN A 510 5.95 31.68 -26.10
CA GLN A 510 6.44 32.44 -27.24
C GLN A 510 6.16 31.73 -28.58
N ASP A 511 6.40 30.42 -28.66
CA ASP A 511 6.21 29.67 -29.89
C ASP A 511 4.73 29.41 -30.19
N MET A 512 3.86 29.26 -29.20
CA MET A 512 2.40 29.24 -29.39
C MET A 512 1.91 30.62 -29.87
N ASN A 513 2.35 31.74 -29.27
CA ASN A 513 2.01 33.08 -29.70
C ASN A 513 2.47 33.39 -31.15
N ASN A 514 3.60 32.85 -31.56
CA ASN A 514 4.14 33.00 -32.90
C ASN A 514 3.58 31.97 -33.88
N ASN A 515 2.53 31.23 -33.52
CA ASN A 515 1.91 30.20 -34.36
C ASN A 515 2.89 29.13 -34.87
N ARG A 516 3.84 28.69 -34.01
CA ARG A 516 4.84 27.68 -34.34
C ARG A 516 4.56 26.33 -33.73
N PHE A 517 3.73 26.28 -32.69
CA PHE A 517 3.50 25.12 -31.84
C PHE A 517 2.04 25.05 -31.37
N PHE A 518 1.48 23.84 -31.36
CA PHE A 518 0.14 23.57 -30.84
C PHE A 518 0.10 22.21 -30.16
N PHE A 519 -0.91 21.96 -29.37
CA PHE A 519 -1.19 20.66 -28.78
C PHE A 519 -2.28 19.89 -29.55
N GLN A 520 -2.19 18.57 -29.51
CA GLN A 520 -3.14 17.65 -30.12
C GLN A 520 -3.36 16.45 -29.20
N GLU A 521 -4.60 15.94 -29.15
CA GLU A 521 -4.85 14.67 -28.52
C GLU A 521 -4.27 13.51 -29.31
N GLY A 522 -3.77 12.52 -28.57
CA GLY A 522 -3.17 11.31 -29.14
C GLY A 522 -4.20 10.39 -29.79
N SER A 523 -3.68 9.39 -30.49
CA SER A 523 -4.47 8.37 -31.17
C SER A 523 -5.13 7.37 -30.21
N ASP A 524 -5.89 6.48 -30.80
CA ASP A 524 -6.83 5.55 -30.15
C ASP A 524 -6.28 4.68 -29.01
N SER A 525 -4.97 4.38 -29.03
CA SER A 525 -4.34 3.57 -28.00
C SER A 525 -4.08 4.32 -26.70
N TYR A 526 -4.02 5.66 -26.76
CA TYR A 526 -3.49 6.48 -25.69
C TYR A 526 -4.55 7.20 -24.85
N SER A 527 -5.74 7.42 -25.39
CA SER A 527 -6.80 8.12 -24.64
C SER A 527 -8.04 7.24 -24.50
N SER A 528 -8.61 7.17 -23.30
CA SER A 528 -9.79 6.36 -23.04
C SER A 528 -10.65 6.86 -21.90
N PHE A 529 -11.97 6.58 -22.01
CA PHE A 529 -12.92 6.66 -20.89
C PHE A 529 -13.39 5.27 -20.52
N THR A 530 -13.26 4.91 -19.25
CA THR A 530 -13.72 3.62 -18.77
C THR A 530 -14.70 3.80 -17.61
N SER A 531 -15.78 3.03 -17.64
CA SER A 531 -16.69 2.88 -16.50
C SER A 531 -16.60 1.44 -16.01
N ILE A 532 -16.32 1.26 -14.73
CA ILE A 532 -16.19 -0.04 -14.08
C ILE A 532 -17.28 -0.13 -13.03
N TYR A 533 -18.07 -1.17 -13.12
CA TYR A 533 -19.13 -1.50 -12.16
C TYR A 533 -18.80 -2.87 -11.58
N GLN A 534 -18.57 -2.93 -10.28
CA GLN A 534 -18.30 -4.19 -9.60
C GLN A 534 -19.29 -4.36 -8.45
N PHE A 535 -19.96 -5.50 -8.42
CA PHE A 535 -20.91 -5.87 -7.37
C PHE A 535 -20.53 -7.23 -6.83
N VAL A 536 -20.29 -7.31 -5.54
CA VAL A 536 -20.03 -8.56 -4.86
C VAL A 536 -21.07 -8.71 -3.76
N ASN A 537 -21.90 -9.75 -3.89
CA ASN A 537 -22.91 -10.10 -2.90
C ASN A 537 -22.64 -11.50 -2.38
N ALA A 538 -22.58 -11.68 -1.07
CA ALA A 538 -22.31 -12.98 -0.51
C ALA A 538 -23.13 -13.29 0.74
N GLY A 539 -23.69 -14.47 0.74
CA GLY A 539 -24.24 -15.11 1.94
C GLY A 539 -23.25 -16.12 2.50
N TYR A 540 -23.18 -16.24 3.81
CA TYR A 540 -22.32 -17.21 4.46
C TYR A 540 -22.96 -17.87 5.67
N LEU A 541 -22.47 -19.09 5.95
CA LEU A 541 -22.80 -19.89 7.12
C LEU A 541 -21.51 -20.34 7.80
N ASN A 542 -21.41 -20.13 9.10
CA ASN A 542 -20.37 -20.67 9.96
C ASN A 542 -20.99 -21.59 11.02
N PHE A 543 -20.48 -22.81 11.11
CA PHE A 543 -20.81 -23.76 12.14
C PHE A 543 -19.55 -24.03 12.98
N ASN A 544 -19.57 -23.52 14.22
CA ASN A 544 -18.49 -23.76 15.18
C ASN A 544 -18.94 -24.83 16.18
N TYR A 545 -18.15 -25.89 16.30
CA TYR A 545 -18.40 -27.01 17.20
C TYR A 545 -17.22 -27.23 18.14
N LYS A 546 -17.52 -27.16 19.45
CA LYS A 546 -16.59 -27.43 20.54
C LYS A 546 -17.03 -28.67 21.31
N PRO A 547 -16.64 -29.89 20.90
CA PRO A 547 -17.03 -31.11 21.60
C PRO A 547 -16.54 -31.15 23.05
N ASN A 548 -15.41 -30.49 23.33
CA ASN A 548 -14.84 -30.28 24.65
C ASN A 548 -13.93 -29.04 24.65
N ASP A 549 -13.31 -28.72 25.77
CA ASP A 549 -12.46 -27.51 25.90
C ASP A 549 -11.16 -27.55 25.10
N THR A 550 -10.80 -28.73 24.55
CA THR A 550 -9.57 -28.90 23.78
C THR A 550 -9.76 -28.83 22.25
N TRP A 551 -10.97 -29.07 21.75
CA TRP A 551 -11.28 -29.03 20.33
C TRP A 551 -12.15 -27.83 19.99
N ASP A 552 -11.82 -27.18 18.91
CA ASP A 552 -12.59 -26.09 18.33
C ASP A 552 -12.60 -26.29 16.79
N ILE A 553 -13.75 -26.61 16.23
CA ILE A 553 -13.92 -26.97 14.82
C ILE A 553 -14.86 -25.95 14.20
N LEU A 554 -14.38 -25.24 13.18
CA LEU A 554 -15.15 -24.24 12.46
C LEU A 554 -15.29 -24.67 11.01
N ILE A 555 -16.52 -24.90 10.58
CA ILE A 555 -16.88 -25.22 9.18
C ILE A 555 -17.60 -24.00 8.63
N GLY A 556 -17.11 -23.48 7.53
CA GLY A 556 -17.65 -22.31 6.86
C GLY A 556 -18.02 -22.61 5.40
N ALA A 557 -19.11 -22.04 4.95
CA ALA A 557 -19.51 -22.01 3.57
C ALA A 557 -19.91 -20.60 3.18
N ARG A 558 -19.38 -20.11 2.06
CA ARG A 558 -19.71 -18.81 1.47
C ARG A 558 -20.13 -19.00 0.02
N TYR A 559 -21.25 -18.44 -0.34
CA TYR A 559 -21.66 -18.29 -1.74
C TYR A 559 -21.56 -16.83 -2.11
N GLU A 560 -20.81 -16.54 -3.18
CA GLU A 560 -20.51 -15.19 -3.62
C GLU A 560 -20.91 -15.04 -5.09
N ASN A 561 -21.78 -14.08 -5.37
CA ASN A 561 -22.09 -13.62 -6.72
C ASN A 561 -21.23 -12.39 -7.01
N ASP A 562 -20.33 -12.52 -7.98
CA ASP A 562 -19.40 -11.47 -8.43
C ASP A 562 -19.77 -11.06 -9.85
N LEU A 563 -20.19 -9.81 -10.00
CA LEU A 563 -20.50 -9.17 -11.27
C LEU A 563 -19.53 -8.02 -11.51
N SER A 564 -18.73 -8.09 -12.58
CA SER A 564 -17.87 -7.01 -13.03
C SER A 564 -18.20 -6.64 -14.46
N LEU A 565 -18.57 -5.38 -14.67
CA LEU A 565 -18.91 -4.82 -15.97
C LEU A 565 -17.94 -3.68 -16.29
N ILE A 566 -17.12 -3.85 -17.32
CA ILE A 566 -16.18 -2.84 -17.81
C ILE A 566 -16.72 -2.30 -19.13
N ARG A 567 -17.02 -1.01 -19.17
CA ARG A 567 -17.44 -0.30 -20.39
C ARG A 567 -16.41 0.74 -20.72
N TYR A 568 -15.82 0.66 -21.89
CA TYR A 568 -14.80 1.62 -22.32
C TYR A 568 -15.00 2.06 -23.77
N SER A 569 -14.54 3.25 -24.05
CA SER A 569 -14.42 3.77 -25.40
C SER A 569 -12.97 4.17 -25.62
N ARG A 570 -12.41 3.65 -26.71
CA ARG A 570 -11.16 4.14 -27.28
C ARG A 570 -11.49 5.29 -28.24
N GLN A 571 -10.47 6.08 -28.54
CA GLN A 571 -10.61 7.15 -29.50
C GLN A 571 -11.03 6.60 -30.88
N GLY A 572 -11.85 7.37 -31.64
CA GLY A 572 -12.31 6.99 -32.97
C GLY A 572 -13.43 5.97 -33.03
N GLY A 573 -13.72 5.27 -31.92
CA GLY A 573 -14.83 4.33 -31.84
C GLY A 573 -16.13 5.02 -31.38
N GLU A 574 -17.16 5.02 -32.20
CA GLU A 574 -18.50 5.43 -31.77
C GLU A 574 -19.11 4.41 -30.81
N GLU A 575 -18.71 3.16 -30.89
CA GLU A 575 -19.19 2.06 -30.06
C GLU A 575 -18.41 1.92 -28.78
N ARG A 576 -19.13 1.71 -27.69
CA ARG A 576 -18.56 1.36 -26.39
C ARG A 576 -18.35 -0.15 -26.33
N GLU A 577 -17.11 -0.56 -26.19
CA GLU A 577 -16.81 -1.95 -25.86
C GLU A 577 -17.30 -2.26 -24.45
N THR A 578 -17.87 -3.45 -24.27
CA THR A 578 -18.38 -3.91 -22.99
C THR A 578 -17.84 -5.31 -22.71
N ILE A 579 -17.22 -5.46 -21.56
CA ILE A 579 -16.77 -6.76 -21.04
C ILE A 579 -17.62 -7.05 -19.81
N ASP A 580 -18.37 -8.13 -19.87
CA ASP A 580 -19.23 -8.62 -18.77
C ASP A 580 -18.62 -9.89 -18.20
N LYS A 581 -18.30 -9.87 -16.90
CA LYS A 581 -17.75 -10.99 -16.15
C LYS A 581 -18.68 -11.29 -14.98
N LYS A 582 -19.51 -12.31 -15.13
CA LYS A 582 -20.35 -12.80 -14.06
C LYS A 582 -19.82 -14.14 -13.57
N ARG A 583 -19.69 -14.28 -12.25
CA ARG A 583 -19.21 -15.49 -11.59
C ARG A 583 -20.01 -15.78 -10.34
N ASP A 584 -20.38 -17.04 -10.19
CA ASP A 584 -20.96 -17.59 -8.98
C ASP A 584 -19.91 -18.49 -8.32
N LEU A 585 -19.51 -18.14 -7.11
CA LEU A 585 -18.39 -18.76 -6.43
C LEU A 585 -18.86 -19.43 -5.15
N PHE A 586 -18.51 -20.71 -4.99
CA PHE A 586 -18.66 -21.43 -3.74
C PHE A 586 -17.30 -21.55 -3.05
N LEU A 587 -17.18 -20.94 -1.86
CA LEU A 587 -15.94 -20.80 -1.11
C LEU A 587 -16.07 -21.52 0.25
N PRO A 588 -15.76 -22.83 0.31
CA PRO A 588 -15.76 -23.59 1.54
C PRO A 588 -14.53 -23.29 2.39
N SER A 589 -14.66 -23.42 3.71
CA SER A 589 -13.57 -23.32 4.66
C SER A 589 -13.75 -24.29 5.81
N LEU A 590 -12.63 -24.84 6.30
CA LEU A 590 -12.56 -25.65 7.50
C LEU A 590 -11.37 -25.19 8.31
N ALA A 591 -11.57 -24.89 9.58
CA ALA A 591 -10.50 -24.64 10.53
C ALA A 591 -10.69 -25.50 11.78
N ILE A 592 -9.64 -26.16 12.21
CA ILE A 592 -9.62 -27.03 13.39
C ILE A 592 -8.51 -26.54 14.32
N LYS A 593 -8.84 -26.31 15.56
CA LYS A 593 -7.86 -26.10 16.62
C LYS A 593 -7.97 -27.21 17.65
N LYS A 594 -6.83 -27.84 17.97
CA LYS A 594 -6.66 -28.77 19.07
C LYS A 594 -5.73 -28.16 20.09
N ALA A 595 -6.22 -27.89 21.30
CA ALA A 595 -5.35 -27.62 22.44
C ALA A 595 -4.71 -28.95 22.87
N LEU A 596 -3.39 -29.07 22.72
CA LEU A 596 -2.63 -30.26 23.13
C LEU A 596 -2.45 -30.25 24.66
N ASN A 597 -2.27 -29.07 25.21
CA ASN A 597 -2.26 -28.75 26.63
C ASN A 597 -2.54 -27.25 26.81
N ASP A 598 -2.44 -26.75 28.06
CA ASP A 598 -2.70 -25.33 28.38
C ASP A 598 -1.76 -24.33 27.68
N ARG A 599 -0.64 -24.80 27.14
CA ARG A 599 0.40 -23.97 26.51
C ARG A 599 0.62 -24.26 25.05
N SER A 600 -0.01 -25.29 24.48
CA SER A 600 0.27 -25.73 23.12
C SER A 600 -1.00 -26.01 22.33
N ASN A 601 -1.06 -25.48 21.09
CA ASN A 601 -2.13 -25.72 20.14
C ASN A 601 -1.58 -26.29 18.82
N LEU A 602 -2.39 -27.13 18.20
CA LEU A 602 -2.25 -27.52 16.81
C LEU A 602 -3.46 -26.97 16.03
N ARG A 603 -3.20 -26.32 14.88
CA ARG A 603 -4.24 -25.78 14.01
C ARG A 603 -4.10 -26.35 12.63
N PHE A 604 -5.20 -26.69 12.02
CA PHE A 604 -5.32 -27.08 10.63
C PHE A 604 -6.35 -26.18 9.96
N ALA A 605 -6.08 -25.72 8.73
CA ALA A 605 -7.06 -24.98 7.95
C ALA A 605 -6.96 -25.37 6.48
N ILE A 606 -8.12 -25.45 5.80
CA ILE A 606 -8.24 -25.61 4.36
C ILE A 606 -9.34 -24.69 3.84
N SER A 607 -9.13 -24.07 2.70
CA SER A 607 -10.11 -23.16 2.11
C SER A 607 -9.92 -22.94 0.62
N LYS A 608 -11.00 -22.57 -0.06
CA LYS A 608 -10.99 -22.01 -1.42
C LYS A 608 -11.30 -20.51 -1.34
N THR A 609 -10.56 -19.70 -2.11
CA THR A 609 -10.70 -18.25 -2.19
C THR A 609 -10.45 -17.76 -3.62
N VAL A 610 -10.57 -16.48 -3.87
CA VAL A 610 -10.32 -15.87 -5.19
C VAL A 610 -9.34 -14.70 -5.04
N THR A 611 -8.77 -14.26 -6.16
CA THR A 611 -8.01 -13.01 -6.24
C THR A 611 -8.46 -12.22 -7.45
N ARG A 612 -8.81 -10.95 -7.21
CA ARG A 612 -9.21 -10.02 -8.26
C ARG A 612 -8.03 -9.16 -8.68
N PRO A 613 -7.93 -8.78 -9.98
CA PRO A 613 -6.85 -7.92 -10.47
C PRO A 613 -6.89 -6.53 -9.83
N VAL A 614 -5.77 -5.84 -9.90
CA VAL A 614 -5.63 -4.41 -9.58
C VAL A 614 -6.27 -3.59 -10.72
N LEU A 615 -6.72 -2.39 -10.42
CA LEU A 615 -7.46 -1.58 -11.40
C LEU A 615 -6.68 -1.34 -12.69
N ILE A 616 -5.42 -0.91 -12.60
CA ILE A 616 -4.55 -0.64 -13.77
C ILE A 616 -4.35 -1.88 -14.65
N GLU A 617 -4.38 -3.08 -14.08
CA GLU A 617 -4.20 -4.33 -14.81
C GLU A 617 -5.36 -4.62 -15.77
N THR A 618 -6.55 -4.07 -15.47
CA THR A 618 -7.78 -4.25 -16.26
C THR A 618 -8.14 -3.04 -17.12
N MET A 619 -7.46 -1.90 -16.92
CA MET A 619 -7.75 -0.69 -17.69
C MET A 619 -7.21 -0.81 -19.13
N PRO A 620 -8.03 -0.67 -20.16
CA PRO A 620 -7.59 -0.78 -21.55
C PRO A 620 -6.89 0.51 -22.03
N ILE A 621 -5.84 0.90 -21.33
CA ILE A 621 -5.02 2.09 -21.63
C ILE A 621 -3.56 1.70 -21.85
N GLU A 622 -2.85 2.52 -22.60
CA GLU A 622 -1.39 2.52 -22.68
C GLU A 622 -0.86 3.74 -21.92
N TYR A 623 -0.42 3.51 -20.68
CA TYR A 623 0.15 4.56 -19.83
C TYR A 623 1.62 4.77 -20.22
N VAL A 624 1.91 5.92 -20.84
CA VAL A 624 3.23 6.21 -21.42
C VAL A 624 4.23 6.64 -20.36
N ASN A 625 5.42 6.07 -20.41
CA ASN A 625 6.56 6.43 -19.57
C ASN A 625 7.75 6.93 -20.42
N PRO A 626 8.58 7.82 -19.88
CA PRO A 626 9.70 8.44 -20.62
C PRO A 626 10.82 7.48 -20.99
N ASP A 627 10.94 6.37 -20.27
CA ASP A 627 11.92 5.32 -20.47
C ASP A 627 11.47 4.26 -21.50
N ASN A 628 10.35 4.52 -22.19
CA ASN A 628 9.70 3.61 -23.13
C ASN A 628 9.18 2.30 -22.50
N GLU A 629 8.97 2.26 -21.19
CA GLU A 629 8.32 1.14 -20.50
C GLU A 629 6.85 1.46 -20.23
N ASN A 630 6.06 1.50 -21.28
CA ASN A 630 4.64 1.80 -21.16
C ASN A 630 3.89 0.69 -20.41
N ILE A 631 2.89 1.06 -19.63
CA ILE A 631 2.04 0.09 -18.94
C ILE A 631 0.77 -0.13 -19.77
N VAL A 632 0.52 -1.37 -20.15
CA VAL A 632 -0.65 -1.76 -20.95
C VAL A 632 -1.52 -2.71 -20.16
N GLY A 633 -2.70 -2.25 -19.75
CA GLY A 633 -3.67 -3.08 -19.04
C GLY A 633 -4.37 -4.07 -19.97
N ASN A 634 -4.86 -5.18 -19.40
CA ASN A 634 -5.58 -6.23 -20.12
C ASN A 634 -7.00 -6.40 -19.54
N ALA A 635 -8.00 -5.86 -20.24
CA ALA A 635 -9.38 -5.94 -19.79
C ALA A 635 -9.94 -7.38 -19.72
N ASN A 636 -9.30 -8.34 -20.41
CA ASN A 636 -9.72 -9.75 -20.43
C ASN A 636 -9.12 -10.59 -19.30
N ILE A 637 -8.26 -10.00 -18.45
CA ILE A 637 -7.58 -10.74 -17.38
C ILE A 637 -8.60 -11.41 -16.46
N LEU A 638 -8.33 -12.66 -16.09
CA LEU A 638 -9.23 -13.48 -15.26
C LEU A 638 -8.89 -13.28 -13.78
N ASN A 639 -9.88 -13.45 -12.91
CA ASN A 639 -9.63 -13.65 -11.49
C ASN A 639 -8.90 -14.96 -11.26
N SER A 640 -7.99 -15.00 -10.27
CA SER A 640 -7.37 -16.26 -9.84
C SER A 640 -8.27 -16.99 -8.85
N GLU A 641 -8.24 -18.32 -8.85
CA GLU A 641 -8.84 -19.17 -7.82
C GLU A 641 -7.73 -19.77 -6.96
N ASN A 642 -7.88 -19.68 -5.63
CA ASN A 642 -6.83 -20.07 -4.70
C ASN A 642 -7.31 -21.21 -3.80
N TYR A 643 -6.53 -22.28 -3.70
CA TYR A 643 -6.70 -23.39 -2.77
C TYR A 643 -5.61 -23.33 -1.72
N ASN A 644 -5.99 -23.24 -0.45
CA ASN A 644 -5.08 -23.00 0.65
C ASN A 644 -5.15 -24.13 1.67
N ILE A 645 -4.00 -24.59 2.14
CA ILE A 645 -3.85 -25.56 3.23
C ILE A 645 -2.80 -25.04 4.18
N ASP A 646 -3.08 -25.02 5.48
CA ASP A 646 -2.19 -24.59 6.55
C ASP A 646 -2.21 -25.58 7.71
N LEU A 647 -1.03 -25.90 8.26
CA LEU A 647 -0.86 -26.69 9.48
C LEU A 647 0.11 -25.96 10.40
N LYS A 648 -0.39 -25.45 11.54
CA LYS A 648 0.38 -24.66 12.48
C LYS A 648 0.41 -25.30 13.86
N TRP A 649 1.62 -25.48 14.38
CA TRP A 649 1.86 -25.76 15.78
C TRP A 649 2.28 -24.48 16.52
N GLU A 650 1.71 -24.24 17.71
CA GLU A 650 2.00 -23.09 18.54
C GLU A 650 2.28 -23.53 19.97
N TYR A 651 3.33 -22.98 20.57
CA TYR A 651 3.66 -23.16 21.97
C TYR A 651 3.81 -21.80 22.67
N PHE A 652 3.09 -21.60 23.75
CA PHE A 652 3.06 -20.39 24.56
C PHE A 652 3.73 -20.67 25.91
N PRO A 653 5.07 -20.52 26.02
CA PRO A 653 5.79 -20.74 27.30
C PRO A 653 5.21 -19.90 28.43
N THR A 654 4.86 -18.64 28.13
CA THR A 654 4.14 -17.70 28.99
C THR A 654 3.06 -16.94 28.19
N ASN A 655 2.31 -16.04 28.83
CA ASN A 655 1.36 -15.17 28.15
C ASN A 655 2.01 -14.05 27.31
N LYS A 656 3.35 -13.97 27.30
CA LYS A 656 4.14 -12.97 26.55
C LYS A 656 5.09 -13.61 25.56
N GLU A 657 5.12 -14.93 25.47
CA GLU A 657 6.05 -15.67 24.65
C GLU A 657 5.30 -16.62 23.71
N LEU A 658 5.85 -16.80 22.53
CA LEU A 658 5.33 -17.66 21.49
C LEU A 658 6.48 -18.34 20.75
N ILE A 659 6.34 -19.62 20.46
CA ILE A 659 7.12 -20.36 19.47
C ILE A 659 6.10 -21.03 18.55
N ALA A 660 6.23 -20.82 17.25
CA ALA A 660 5.31 -21.41 16.30
C ALA A 660 6.01 -21.90 15.02
N VAL A 661 5.49 -22.96 14.46
CA VAL A 661 5.88 -23.52 13.17
C VAL A 661 4.62 -23.70 12.35
N ASN A 662 4.61 -23.18 11.13
CA ASN A 662 3.50 -23.31 10.19
C ASN A 662 3.99 -23.84 8.86
N LEU A 663 3.39 -24.93 8.41
CA LEU A 663 3.53 -25.46 7.06
C LEU A 663 2.33 -24.99 6.25
N PHE A 664 2.55 -24.46 5.05
CA PHE A 664 1.47 -24.06 4.17
C PHE A 664 1.70 -24.53 2.74
N ALA A 665 0.63 -24.84 2.07
CA ALA A 665 0.62 -25.12 0.64
C ALA A 665 -0.50 -24.33 -0.02
N LYS A 666 -0.25 -23.83 -1.23
CA LYS A 666 -1.24 -23.11 -2.03
C LYS A 666 -1.15 -23.55 -3.48
N ARG A 667 -2.31 -23.65 -4.11
CA ARG A 667 -2.43 -23.67 -5.57
C ARG A 667 -3.23 -22.46 -5.99
N ILE A 668 -2.74 -21.74 -6.99
CA ILE A 668 -3.40 -20.60 -7.59
C ILE A 668 -3.65 -20.94 -9.05
N ASP A 669 -4.91 -21.11 -9.42
CA ASP A 669 -5.31 -21.26 -10.81
C ASP A 669 -5.47 -19.86 -11.43
N ASN A 670 -5.02 -19.67 -12.67
CA ASN A 670 -4.96 -18.38 -13.36
C ASN A 670 -4.21 -17.29 -12.57
N PRO A 671 -2.98 -17.53 -12.06
CA PRO A 671 -2.24 -16.47 -11.38
C PRO A 671 -1.97 -15.32 -12.36
N ILE A 672 -2.10 -14.08 -11.86
CA ILE A 672 -1.85 -12.87 -12.64
C ILE A 672 -0.37 -12.53 -12.55
N GLU A 673 0.28 -12.38 -13.70
CA GLU A 673 1.68 -12.03 -13.79
C GLU A 673 1.90 -10.82 -14.70
N ARG A 674 2.96 -10.10 -14.43
CA ARG A 674 3.43 -8.95 -15.19
C ARG A 674 4.66 -9.35 -15.98
N ALA A 675 4.69 -9.07 -17.26
CA ALA A 675 5.85 -9.30 -18.11
C ALA A 675 6.23 -8.07 -18.92
N PHE A 676 7.49 -8.03 -19.30
CA PHE A 676 7.93 -7.17 -20.36
C PHE A 676 7.51 -7.78 -21.71
N ARG A 677 7.00 -6.94 -22.61
CA ARG A 677 6.68 -7.30 -23.98
C ARG A 677 7.41 -6.37 -24.92
N THR A 678 8.23 -6.92 -25.79
CA THR A 678 8.90 -6.16 -26.83
C THR A 678 7.93 -5.91 -27.97
N SER A 679 7.90 -4.69 -28.50
CA SER A 679 7.18 -4.36 -29.72
C SER A 679 8.09 -4.50 -30.90
N GLY A 680 7.75 -5.38 -31.86
CA GLY A 680 8.57 -5.66 -33.02
C GLY A 680 8.79 -4.47 -33.99
N ASN A 681 8.03 -3.39 -33.84
CA ASN A 681 8.08 -2.23 -34.76
C ASN A 681 8.66 -0.95 -34.16
N SER A 682 8.93 -0.86 -32.87
CA SER A 682 9.27 0.43 -32.21
C SER A 682 10.43 0.40 -31.24
N ASN A 683 11.15 -0.70 -31.07
CA ASN A 683 12.18 -0.87 -30.04
C ASN A 683 11.68 -0.44 -28.62
N SER A 684 10.36 -0.40 -28.45
CA SER A 684 9.76 -0.09 -27.15
C SER A 684 9.44 -1.39 -26.40
N VAL A 685 9.56 -1.34 -25.11
CA VAL A 685 9.16 -2.42 -24.20
C VAL A 685 7.93 -1.96 -23.43
N SER A 686 6.88 -2.74 -23.44
CA SER A 686 5.70 -2.48 -22.62
C SER A 686 5.62 -3.47 -21.45
N ILE A 687 5.08 -3.01 -20.34
CA ILE A 687 4.66 -3.87 -19.23
C ILE A 687 3.23 -4.29 -19.48
N THR A 688 2.96 -5.57 -19.58
CA THR A 688 1.62 -6.14 -19.78
C THR A 688 1.27 -7.16 -18.71
N TYR A 689 0.00 -7.55 -18.63
CA TYR A 689 -0.53 -8.48 -17.64
C TYR A 689 -1.26 -9.63 -18.34
N PHE A 690 -1.07 -10.83 -17.81
CA PHE A 690 -1.71 -12.05 -18.31
C PHE A 690 -1.92 -13.06 -17.17
N ASN A 691 -2.68 -14.12 -17.45
CA ASN A 691 -2.85 -15.22 -16.52
C ASN A 691 -1.97 -16.42 -16.95
N ALA A 692 -1.16 -16.95 -16.04
CA ALA A 692 -0.61 -18.29 -16.19
C ALA A 692 -1.70 -19.36 -15.98
N ILE A 693 -1.41 -20.63 -16.28
CA ILE A 693 -2.36 -21.71 -16.03
C ILE A 693 -2.52 -21.91 -14.54
N LYS A 694 -1.42 -22.17 -13.83
CA LYS A 694 -1.42 -22.32 -12.37
C LYS A 694 -0.06 -22.02 -11.76
N ALA A 695 -0.07 -21.75 -10.46
CA ALA A 695 1.13 -21.71 -9.63
C ALA A 695 0.93 -22.58 -8.38
N ASP A 696 1.92 -23.41 -8.09
CA ASP A 696 1.98 -24.21 -6.87
C ASP A 696 3.02 -23.60 -5.92
N LEU A 697 2.66 -23.46 -4.63
CA LEU A 697 3.48 -22.88 -3.57
C LEU A 697 3.53 -23.83 -2.38
N LEU A 698 4.73 -24.06 -1.84
CA LEU A 698 4.95 -24.77 -0.59
C LEU A 698 5.87 -23.97 0.31
N GLY A 699 5.50 -23.79 1.58
CA GLY A 699 6.30 -22.97 2.48
C GLY A 699 6.28 -23.42 3.93
N LEU A 700 7.32 -22.94 4.63
CA LEU A 700 7.53 -23.12 6.07
C LEU A 700 7.67 -21.73 6.71
N GLU A 701 6.86 -21.43 7.72
CA GLU A 701 7.00 -20.24 8.58
C GLU A 701 7.44 -20.64 9.98
N LEU A 702 8.48 -19.99 10.49
CA LEU A 702 8.97 -20.10 11.86
C LEU A 702 8.75 -18.77 12.56
N GLU A 703 8.25 -18.80 13.79
CA GLU A 703 7.99 -17.60 14.59
C GLU A 703 8.42 -17.84 16.03
N GLY A 704 9.16 -16.91 16.61
CA GLY A 704 9.59 -16.94 18.00
C GLY A 704 9.50 -15.57 18.64
N ILE A 705 8.88 -15.48 19.81
CA ILE A 705 8.91 -14.33 20.72
C ILE A 705 9.30 -14.89 22.07
N ILE A 706 10.54 -14.63 22.50
CA ILE A 706 11.09 -15.19 23.74
C ILE A 706 11.80 -14.13 24.57
N ASN A 707 11.72 -14.27 25.89
CA ASN A 707 12.56 -13.53 26.82
C ASN A 707 13.86 -14.28 27.05
N LEU A 708 15.01 -13.60 26.96
CA LEU A 708 16.35 -14.23 27.05
C LEU A 708 16.71 -14.67 28.46
N SER A 709 15.89 -14.42 29.49
CA SER A 709 16.05 -15.04 30.82
C SER A 709 16.03 -16.57 30.77
N ARG A 710 15.51 -17.17 29.70
CA ARG A 710 15.57 -18.62 29.45
C ARG A 710 16.97 -19.13 29.17
N ILE A 711 17.87 -18.26 28.73
CA ILE A 711 19.30 -18.58 28.51
C ILE A 711 20.07 -18.23 29.74
N SER A 712 19.85 -17.04 30.32
CA SER A 712 20.51 -16.58 31.56
C SER A 712 19.64 -15.51 32.25
N GLU A 713 19.52 -15.54 33.56
CA GLU A 713 18.81 -14.51 34.34
C GLU A 713 19.37 -13.09 34.12
N SER A 714 20.66 -12.98 33.88
CA SER A 714 21.29 -11.70 33.55
C SER A 714 20.74 -11.05 32.29
N LEU A 715 20.13 -11.84 31.37
CA LEU A 715 19.49 -11.40 30.14
C LEU A 715 18.00 -11.18 30.28
N SER A 716 17.41 -11.14 31.48
CA SER A 716 15.97 -11.00 31.72
C SER A 716 15.37 -9.72 31.15
N ASN A 717 16.17 -8.68 30.95
CA ASN A 717 15.74 -7.44 30.30
C ASN A 717 15.72 -7.52 28.77
N PHE A 718 16.28 -8.58 28.16
CA PHE A 718 16.27 -8.77 26.73
C PHE A 718 15.13 -9.68 26.29
N SER A 719 14.50 -9.31 25.19
CA SER A 719 13.52 -10.13 24.47
C SER A 719 13.90 -10.19 23.01
N LEU A 720 13.82 -11.38 22.42
CA LEU A 720 14.06 -11.63 21.00
C LEU A 720 12.74 -11.98 20.33
N GLY A 721 12.37 -11.20 19.32
CA GLY A 721 11.36 -11.54 18.34
C GLY A 721 12.06 -11.97 17.05
N ALA A 722 11.72 -13.12 16.50
CA ALA A 722 12.26 -13.53 15.21
C ALA A 722 11.21 -14.29 14.41
N ASN A 723 11.21 -14.07 13.11
CA ASN A 723 10.42 -14.87 12.21
C ASN A 723 11.15 -15.11 10.89
N ALA A 724 10.91 -16.28 10.30
CA ALA A 724 11.46 -16.66 9.02
C ALA A 724 10.41 -17.40 8.21
N THR A 725 10.30 -17.08 6.93
CA THR A 725 9.49 -17.79 5.95
C THR A 725 10.42 -18.32 4.87
N PHE A 726 10.28 -19.59 4.53
CA PHE A 726 10.95 -20.24 3.41
C PHE A 726 9.88 -20.75 2.47
N MET A 727 10.08 -20.57 1.16
CA MET A 727 9.06 -20.88 0.18
C MET A 727 9.68 -21.38 -1.13
N TYR A 728 9.06 -22.41 -1.68
CA TYR A 728 9.26 -22.87 -3.03
C TYR A 728 8.01 -22.59 -3.87
N THR A 729 8.20 -22.18 -5.12
CA THR A 729 7.10 -21.92 -6.05
C THR A 729 7.46 -22.43 -7.43
N ASP A 730 6.44 -22.88 -8.17
CA ASP A 730 6.55 -23.32 -9.56
C ASP A 730 5.32 -22.83 -10.35
N VAL A 731 5.53 -22.36 -11.58
CA VAL A 731 4.47 -21.81 -12.44
C VAL A 731 4.34 -22.64 -13.71
N GLU A 732 3.12 -23.07 -13.99
CA GLU A 732 2.76 -23.67 -15.28
C GLU A 732 2.25 -22.55 -16.22
N ARG A 733 2.99 -22.34 -17.31
CA ARG A 733 2.73 -21.27 -18.28
C ARG A 733 1.63 -21.64 -19.25
N GLY A 734 0.81 -20.65 -19.63
CA GLY A 734 -0.14 -20.77 -20.72
C GLY A 734 0.48 -20.55 -22.11
N PRO A 735 -0.25 -20.84 -23.18
CA PRO A 735 0.26 -20.68 -24.55
C PRO A 735 0.72 -19.24 -24.86
N GLU A 736 -0.01 -18.23 -24.37
CA GLU A 736 0.34 -16.81 -24.57
C GLU A 736 1.66 -16.45 -23.87
N GLN A 737 1.90 -16.98 -22.67
CA GLN A 737 3.15 -16.79 -21.94
C GLN A 737 4.32 -17.52 -22.60
N LEU A 738 4.10 -18.76 -23.01
CA LEU A 738 5.12 -19.55 -23.71
C LEU A 738 5.57 -18.82 -24.97
N GLU A 739 4.63 -18.27 -25.73
CA GLU A 739 4.95 -17.47 -26.92
C GLU A 739 5.69 -16.18 -26.61
N LEU A 740 5.35 -15.51 -25.49
CA LEU A 740 6.01 -14.30 -25.05
C LEU A 740 7.45 -14.53 -24.56
N GLU A 741 7.66 -15.56 -23.75
CA GLU A 741 8.95 -15.87 -23.12
C GLU A 741 9.91 -16.60 -24.07
N LYS A 742 9.37 -17.34 -25.02
CA LYS A 742 10.12 -18.22 -25.91
C LYS A 742 11.04 -17.44 -26.88
N PRO A 743 12.32 -17.81 -26.94
CA PRO A 743 13.20 -17.30 -28.00
C PRO A 743 12.73 -17.78 -29.37
N ILE A 744 13.04 -17.02 -30.41
CA ILE A 744 12.76 -17.42 -31.80
C ILE A 744 13.48 -18.72 -32.13
N GLY A 745 12.73 -19.70 -32.64
CA GLY A 745 13.24 -21.03 -33.01
C GLY A 745 13.32 -22.06 -31.89
N PHE A 746 12.89 -21.70 -30.66
CA PHE A 746 12.82 -22.64 -29.53
C PHE A 746 11.44 -23.31 -29.47
N THR A 747 11.42 -24.50 -28.92
CA THR A 747 10.18 -25.22 -28.57
C THR A 747 9.80 -24.99 -27.10
N ASP A 748 8.56 -25.21 -26.73
CA ASP A 748 8.03 -24.91 -25.38
C ASP A 748 8.74 -25.75 -24.28
N ASP A 749 9.18 -26.96 -24.60
CA ASP A 749 9.90 -27.86 -23.70
C ASP A 749 11.36 -27.44 -23.42
N GLN A 750 11.88 -26.52 -24.23
CA GLN A 750 13.23 -25.96 -24.01
C GLN A 750 13.22 -24.79 -23.01
N LEU A 751 12.04 -24.29 -22.63
CA LEU A 751 11.94 -23.21 -21.65
C LEU A 751 12.19 -23.71 -20.23
N HIS A 752 13.07 -23.00 -19.50
CA HIS A 752 13.38 -23.31 -18.11
C HIS A 752 12.17 -23.13 -17.21
N ARG A 753 12.06 -23.95 -16.17
CA ARG A 753 11.06 -23.75 -15.10
C ARG A 753 11.37 -22.46 -14.34
N ARG A 754 10.35 -21.80 -13.86
CA ARG A 754 10.50 -20.61 -13.02
C ARG A 754 9.50 -20.57 -11.86
N GLY A 755 9.87 -19.82 -10.85
CA GLY A 755 8.99 -19.51 -9.74
C GLY A 755 7.92 -18.46 -10.08
N LEU A 756 6.99 -18.27 -9.16
CA LEU A 756 5.96 -17.24 -9.24
C LEU A 756 6.57 -15.85 -9.05
N GLN A 757 6.14 -14.91 -9.87
CA GLN A 757 6.54 -13.52 -9.75
C GLN A 757 6.27 -12.98 -8.34
N GLY A 758 7.21 -12.20 -7.81
CA GLY A 758 7.13 -11.61 -6.47
C GLY A 758 7.44 -12.55 -5.32
N ALA A 759 7.44 -13.87 -5.55
CA ALA A 759 7.66 -14.87 -4.53
C ALA A 759 9.13 -14.97 -4.13
N ALA A 760 9.47 -14.47 -2.94
CA ALA A 760 10.84 -14.59 -2.40
C ALA A 760 11.06 -15.98 -1.79
N PRO A 761 12.20 -16.66 -2.08
CA PRO A 761 12.49 -17.98 -1.51
C PRO A 761 12.65 -17.96 0.01
N TYR A 762 13.01 -16.84 0.59
CA TYR A 762 13.02 -16.62 2.03
C TYR A 762 12.74 -15.17 2.41
N THR A 763 12.19 -14.99 3.62
CA THR A 763 12.05 -13.70 4.29
C THR A 763 12.39 -13.88 5.75
N ILE A 764 13.27 -13.03 6.31
CA ILE A 764 13.69 -13.09 7.70
C ILE A 764 13.51 -11.72 8.34
N ASN A 765 12.84 -11.70 9.49
CA ASN A 765 12.72 -10.53 10.35
C ASN A 765 13.21 -10.91 11.76
N ALA A 766 13.95 -10.04 12.41
CA ALA A 766 14.35 -10.21 13.79
C ALA A 766 14.33 -8.87 14.53
N ASP A 767 13.89 -8.88 15.79
CA ASP A 767 13.97 -7.71 16.66
C ASP A 767 14.57 -8.11 18.02
N LEU A 768 15.61 -7.42 18.42
CA LEU A 768 16.20 -7.54 19.74
C LEU A 768 15.79 -6.32 20.57
N LYS A 769 15.03 -6.57 21.63
CA LYS A 769 14.52 -5.55 22.54
C LYS A 769 15.24 -5.60 23.88
N TYR A 770 15.60 -4.44 24.41
CA TYR A 770 16.08 -4.26 25.78
C TYR A 770 15.10 -3.36 26.57
N ASP A 771 14.50 -3.89 27.63
CA ASP A 771 13.64 -3.17 28.56
C ASP A 771 14.46 -2.73 29.77
N PHE A 772 14.65 -1.41 29.93
CA PHE A 772 15.31 -0.89 31.13
C PHE A 772 14.45 -1.15 32.35
N LYS A 773 15.06 -1.44 33.49
CA LYS A 773 14.35 -1.59 34.76
C LYS A 773 13.54 -0.32 35.02
N LYS A 774 12.24 -0.49 35.28
CA LYS A 774 11.33 0.62 35.52
C LYS A 774 11.73 1.36 36.79
N LYS A 775 11.99 2.66 36.67
CA LYS A 775 12.09 3.59 37.78
C LYS A 775 10.78 4.40 37.77
N ASN A 776 10.02 4.38 38.87
CA ASN A 776 8.73 5.10 38.99
C ASN A 776 7.65 4.69 37.97
N SER A 777 7.59 3.42 37.56
CA SER A 777 6.62 2.87 36.58
C SER A 777 6.69 3.46 35.15
N LEU A 778 7.71 4.25 34.85
CA LEU A 778 7.95 4.81 33.50
C LEU A 778 8.68 3.79 32.63
N SER A 779 8.28 3.66 31.37
CA SER A 779 8.88 2.73 30.42
C SER A 779 10.03 3.38 29.66
N ARG A 780 11.11 2.59 29.46
CA ARG A 780 12.23 2.93 28.61
C ARG A 780 12.63 1.67 27.86
N THR A 781 12.67 1.73 26.54
CA THR A 781 13.00 0.58 25.69
C THR A 781 13.98 0.97 24.59
N LEU A 782 14.78 -0.01 24.19
CA LEU A 782 15.67 0.06 23.06
C LEU A 782 15.40 -1.16 22.18
N SER A 783 15.29 -0.99 20.86
CA SER A 783 15.05 -2.06 19.92
C SER A 783 16.00 -1.96 18.73
N LEU A 784 16.56 -3.08 18.31
CA LEU A 784 17.29 -3.23 17.07
C LEU A 784 16.51 -4.19 16.19
N VAL A 785 16.17 -3.76 14.98
CA VAL A 785 15.29 -4.51 14.07
C VAL A 785 16.03 -4.79 12.77
N TYR A 786 16.01 -6.03 12.33
CA TYR A 786 16.59 -6.50 11.08
C TYR A 786 15.50 -7.08 10.16
N ASN A 787 15.62 -6.81 8.87
CA ASN A 787 14.72 -7.34 7.85
C ASN A 787 15.50 -7.67 6.58
N VAL A 788 15.21 -8.82 5.95
CA VAL A 788 15.72 -9.19 4.63
C VAL A 788 14.72 -10.10 3.91
N SER A 789 14.61 -9.91 2.60
CA SER A 789 13.89 -10.81 1.68
C SER A 789 14.85 -11.31 0.62
N GLY A 790 14.73 -12.58 0.24
CA GLY A 790 15.53 -13.20 -0.81
C GLY A 790 15.27 -12.60 -2.19
N SER A 791 16.12 -12.96 -3.15
CA SER A 791 15.94 -12.57 -4.55
C SER A 791 14.59 -13.07 -5.08
N LYS A 792 13.85 -12.22 -5.80
CA LYS A 792 12.52 -12.56 -6.34
C LYS A 792 12.34 -11.97 -7.74
N ILE A 793 11.53 -12.63 -8.54
CA ILE A 793 11.19 -12.14 -9.89
C ILE A 793 10.42 -10.82 -9.77
N PHE A 794 11.00 -9.73 -10.27
CA PHE A 794 10.36 -8.43 -10.39
C PHE A 794 9.43 -8.38 -11.60
N ALA A 795 9.90 -8.85 -12.74
CA ALA A 795 9.14 -8.97 -13.98
C ALA A 795 9.65 -10.17 -14.78
N VAL A 796 8.74 -10.82 -15.48
CA VAL A 796 9.06 -11.91 -16.38
C VAL A 796 9.73 -11.33 -17.63
N GLY A 797 10.81 -11.96 -18.08
CA GLY A 797 11.48 -11.61 -19.32
C GLY A 797 10.68 -12.02 -20.56
N SER A 798 11.11 -11.58 -21.73
CA SER A 798 10.49 -11.92 -23.00
C SER A 798 11.54 -12.18 -24.09
N SER A 799 11.16 -12.91 -25.12
CA SER A 799 11.95 -13.09 -26.35
C SER A 799 13.40 -13.57 -26.08
N GLY A 800 13.57 -14.49 -25.11
CA GLY A 800 14.86 -15.06 -24.77
C GLY A 800 15.68 -14.32 -23.71
N THR A 801 15.18 -13.19 -23.18
CA THR A 801 15.75 -12.58 -21.98
C THR A 801 15.36 -13.38 -20.73
N ASP A 802 16.26 -13.49 -19.76
CA ASP A 802 15.91 -14.01 -18.45
C ASP A 802 14.97 -13.04 -17.70
N ASN A 803 14.41 -13.49 -16.59
CA ASN A 803 13.60 -12.66 -15.72
C ASN A 803 14.44 -11.56 -15.07
N PHE A 804 13.77 -10.49 -14.66
CA PHE A 804 14.37 -9.42 -13.87
C PHE A 804 14.17 -9.72 -12.39
N TYR A 805 15.28 -9.68 -11.62
CA TYR A 805 15.27 -10.06 -10.20
C TYR A 805 15.54 -8.87 -9.31
N GLU A 806 14.62 -8.62 -8.38
CA GLU A 806 14.89 -7.75 -7.23
C GLU A 806 15.83 -8.50 -6.28
N LYS A 807 17.02 -7.92 -6.06
CA LYS A 807 18.06 -8.51 -5.23
C LYS A 807 17.78 -8.31 -3.75
N PRO A 808 18.34 -9.16 -2.85
CA PRO A 808 18.12 -9.03 -1.43
C PRO A 808 18.51 -7.65 -0.89
N PHE A 809 17.60 -7.03 -0.15
CA PHE A 809 17.82 -5.75 0.51
C PHE A 809 17.81 -5.95 2.02
N ASN A 810 19.01 -5.81 2.64
CA ASN A 810 19.17 -5.94 4.08
C ASN A 810 18.93 -4.59 4.74
N GLN A 811 18.03 -4.53 5.70
CA GLN A 811 17.70 -3.33 6.46
C GLN A 811 17.91 -3.56 7.95
N VAL A 812 18.58 -2.62 8.61
CA VAL A 812 18.73 -2.56 10.07
C VAL A 812 18.17 -1.23 10.53
N ASP A 813 17.28 -1.27 11.51
CA ASP A 813 16.69 -0.10 12.16
C ASP A 813 16.97 -0.14 13.67
N PHE A 814 17.18 1.03 14.25
CA PHE A 814 17.35 1.23 15.69
C PHE A 814 16.25 2.14 16.20
N VAL A 815 15.69 1.81 17.38
CA VAL A 815 14.65 2.61 18.01
C VAL A 815 14.90 2.72 19.52
N TYR A 816 14.92 3.93 20.02
CA TYR A 816 14.90 4.26 21.44
C TYR A 816 13.60 4.98 21.75
N GLN A 817 12.89 4.52 22.79
CA GLN A 817 11.67 5.16 23.29
C GLN A 817 11.73 5.29 24.81
N GLU A 818 11.34 6.45 25.32
CA GLU A 818 11.27 6.72 26.75
C GLU A 818 10.03 7.53 27.10
N GLN A 819 9.33 7.07 28.12
CA GLN A 819 8.33 7.85 28.82
C GLN A 819 9.06 8.67 29.90
N LEU A 820 9.33 9.96 29.64
CA LEU A 820 10.06 10.85 30.53
C LEU A 820 9.27 11.15 31.80
N THR A 821 7.98 11.44 31.65
CA THR A 821 7.02 11.71 32.71
C THR A 821 5.70 11.02 32.39
N LYS A 822 4.68 11.18 33.22
CA LYS A 822 3.32 10.69 32.90
C LYS A 822 2.75 11.32 31.63
N ASN A 823 3.20 12.51 31.27
CA ASN A 823 2.69 13.33 30.19
C ASN A 823 3.62 13.34 28.97
N TRP A 824 4.95 13.33 29.16
CA TRP A 824 5.94 13.46 28.08
C TRP A 824 6.51 12.12 27.67
N ASN A 825 6.50 11.84 26.37
CA ASN A 825 7.22 10.73 25.77
C ASN A 825 8.13 11.25 24.65
N ILE A 826 9.28 10.59 24.50
CA ILE A 826 10.20 10.82 23.40
C ILE A 826 10.49 9.51 22.68
N LYS A 827 10.79 9.63 21.39
CA LYS A 827 11.21 8.53 20.56
C LYS A 827 12.32 9.01 19.63
N PHE A 828 13.37 8.23 19.52
CA PHE A 828 14.45 8.43 18.55
C PHE A 828 14.60 7.16 17.72
N GLY A 829 14.65 7.31 16.39
CA GLY A 829 14.78 6.21 15.45
C GLY A 829 15.89 6.47 14.44
N VAL A 830 16.60 5.42 14.07
CA VAL A 830 17.52 5.42 12.92
C VAL A 830 17.09 4.30 12.00
N GLN A 831 16.68 4.63 10.80
CA GLN A 831 16.20 3.66 9.80
C GLN A 831 17.25 3.45 8.72
N ASN A 832 17.32 2.22 8.21
CA ASN A 832 18.22 1.83 7.13
C ASN A 832 19.71 2.16 7.46
N ILE A 833 20.19 1.71 8.60
CA ILE A 833 21.56 1.97 9.10
C ILE A 833 22.62 1.45 8.12
N LEU A 834 22.34 0.30 7.48
CA LEU A 834 23.28 -0.33 6.54
C LEU A 834 23.39 0.45 5.23
N ASN A 835 22.37 1.22 4.88
CA ASN A 835 22.29 2.00 3.64
C ASN A 835 22.73 1.20 2.41
N ASN A 836 22.24 -0.04 2.29
CA ASN A 836 22.52 -0.89 1.14
C ASN A 836 21.89 -0.32 -0.13
N GLN A 837 22.50 -0.61 -1.27
CA GLN A 837 21.93 -0.26 -2.57
C GLN A 837 20.74 -1.18 -2.87
N TYR A 838 19.60 -0.59 -3.21
CA TYR A 838 18.47 -1.30 -3.81
C TYR A 838 18.79 -1.59 -5.27
N ARG A 839 18.57 -2.84 -5.71
CA ARG A 839 18.93 -3.28 -7.06
C ARG A 839 17.89 -4.21 -7.66
N ILE A 840 17.61 -3.99 -8.93
CA ILE A 840 16.93 -4.95 -9.80
C ILE A 840 17.91 -5.23 -10.97
N GLU A 841 18.12 -6.50 -11.25
CA GLU A 841 19.08 -6.94 -12.26
C GLU A 841 18.40 -7.93 -13.21
N LEU A 842 18.79 -7.91 -14.49
CA LEU A 842 18.51 -8.99 -15.42
C LEU A 842 19.18 -10.26 -14.88
N GLY A 843 18.52 -11.40 -14.95
CA GLY A 843 19.10 -12.68 -14.64
C GLY A 843 20.19 -13.07 -15.62
N ASP A 844 21.02 -13.99 -15.21
CA ASP A 844 22.18 -14.48 -15.97
C ASP A 844 21.88 -15.76 -16.78
N ASP A 845 20.65 -16.27 -16.71
CA ASP A 845 20.17 -17.48 -17.41
C ASP A 845 19.38 -17.14 -18.70
N SER A 846 19.81 -16.06 -19.40
CA SER A 846 19.25 -15.71 -20.70
C SER A 846 19.60 -16.76 -21.75
N TYR A 847 18.64 -17.07 -22.63
CA TYR A 847 18.81 -18.06 -23.71
C TYR A 847 19.79 -17.60 -24.78
N TYR A 848 20.01 -16.30 -24.88
CA TYR A 848 20.95 -15.67 -25.81
C TYR A 848 22.12 -15.04 -25.06
N ASN A 849 23.23 -14.80 -25.75
CA ASN A 849 24.37 -14.09 -25.19
C ASN A 849 23.98 -12.67 -24.77
N VAL A 850 24.37 -12.25 -23.57
CA VAL A 850 24.16 -10.89 -23.08
C VAL A 850 25.39 -10.05 -23.38
N ASN A 851 25.24 -9.05 -24.24
CA ASN A 851 26.30 -8.12 -24.61
C ASN A 851 26.22 -6.82 -23.82
N THR A 852 26.47 -6.87 -22.53
CA THR A 852 26.39 -5.72 -21.64
C THR A 852 27.69 -5.42 -20.89
N ASN A 853 28.80 -6.05 -21.24
CA ASN A 853 30.05 -5.95 -20.47
C ASN A 853 29.83 -6.17 -18.97
N ASP A 854 29.11 -7.23 -18.61
CA ASP A 854 28.74 -7.65 -17.26
C ASP A 854 27.81 -6.67 -16.50
N ASN A 855 27.27 -5.66 -17.15
CA ASN A 855 26.33 -4.74 -16.52
C ASN A 855 24.88 -5.20 -16.74
N LEU A 856 24.38 -6.06 -15.85
CA LEU A 856 23.01 -6.57 -15.86
C LEU A 856 22.03 -5.71 -15.06
N GLN A 857 22.44 -4.53 -14.61
CA GLN A 857 21.60 -3.66 -13.80
C GLN A 857 20.46 -3.07 -14.61
N TYR A 858 19.21 -3.37 -14.20
CA TYR A 858 18.01 -2.73 -14.70
C TYR A 858 17.75 -1.41 -13.96
N THR A 859 17.78 -1.45 -12.62
CA THR A 859 17.72 -0.23 -11.80
C THR A 859 18.47 -0.41 -10.50
N ASN A 860 19.07 0.69 -10.02
CA ASN A 860 19.67 0.74 -8.71
C ASN A 860 19.56 2.13 -8.10
N TYR A 861 19.59 2.23 -6.78
CA TYR A 861 19.69 3.49 -6.05
C TYR A 861 19.94 3.25 -4.56
N TYR A 862 20.36 4.29 -3.86
CA TYR A 862 20.43 4.31 -2.40
C TYR A 862 19.19 4.99 -1.83
N ARG A 863 18.75 4.52 -0.63
CA ARG A 863 17.62 5.11 0.09
C ARG A 863 18.05 6.12 1.15
N GLY A 864 19.33 6.13 1.52
CA GLY A 864 19.85 6.93 2.62
C GLY A 864 19.47 6.35 3.99
N THR A 865 20.12 6.86 5.02
CA THR A 865 19.81 6.59 6.42
C THR A 865 18.94 7.71 6.96
N THR A 866 17.83 7.39 7.65
CA THR A 866 16.89 8.38 8.19
C THR A 866 16.96 8.42 9.70
N PHE A 867 17.19 9.59 10.26
CA PHE A 867 17.13 9.88 11.69
C PHE A 867 15.81 10.56 12.01
N ASN A 868 15.01 9.97 12.89
CA ASN A 868 13.72 10.48 13.31
C ASN A 868 13.71 10.82 14.80
N PHE A 869 13.20 11.96 15.17
CA PHE A 869 12.98 12.37 16.56
C PHE A 869 11.52 12.79 16.74
N THR A 870 10.87 12.19 17.71
CA THR A 870 9.45 12.45 18.01
C THR A 870 9.31 12.84 19.48
N VAL A 871 8.51 13.86 19.73
CA VAL A 871 8.09 14.29 21.07
C VAL A 871 6.57 14.25 21.14
N GLY A 872 6.04 13.62 22.16
CA GLY A 872 4.62 13.55 22.43
C GLY A 872 4.28 14.09 23.82
N TYR A 873 3.19 14.83 23.90
CA TYR A 873 2.61 15.30 25.16
C TYR A 873 1.17 14.83 25.31
N THR A 874 0.87 14.16 26.40
CA THR A 874 -0.49 13.69 26.75
C THR A 874 -0.99 14.48 27.94
N PHE A 875 -2.16 15.12 27.76
CA PHE A 875 -2.84 15.92 28.79
C PHE A 875 -3.60 15.05 29.79
#